data_5127c7a47d043660276b9a433947e914
#
_entry.id   5127c7a47d043660276b9a433947e914
#
_cell.length_a   1.000
_cell.length_b   1.000
_cell.length_c   1.000
_cell.angle_alpha   90.00
_cell.angle_beta   90.00
_cell.angle_gamma   90.00
#
_symmetry.space_group_name_H-M   'P 1'
#
loop_
_entity.id
_entity.type
_entity.pdbx_description
1 polymer ?
#
loop_
_entity_poly.entity_id
_entity_poly.type
_entity_poly.pdbx_seq_one_letter_code
_entity_poly.pdbx_strand_id
1 'polypeptide(L)'
;MRMKKFAWTLLALLALCLPALAGAEETSLVISEAMSRNPAIWQLDYQDYIEFYNAGDTALELSDYTLCRGDNLEKKCCLPARTVQPGEYAVLLCDGSEITFSLPKEGCRLTLLCGEETANTLTLPALQKGEVWTRENGVSMQPSPGYANTDEGGAQWYQSTQRALAFSEALSCNVSTMRQEYEYYDMLELCNTSGGKLQLSDFYLTDDLAEPLKWQLPAREINPGAYYTVFASGLGGKQANFKLSASGETVYIFRADGTIVDAMRIPALRGDESYGVWRGLYYYYEKSTFGKDNGAGARGVSAAPQMSLETGLYNQPIAVSLSGEGTIYYTTDGSRPTLKSKKYDGTAIAISDTTAVRAMCVKDDYLASDVTTRSYLYGMEKYELPLLLITGKYDDLLGGNGIYKNYKNRRQEAAINLTLVDEGQMAFSVDCGVKIHGNSSRERPKKSFQIRFRSKYGASTFTYPLFEHAGVDTFHSLILRSGSEDQNRSFFRDEFLGSLTRETMPNVLYLDYKPVNLFVDGKYYGIYYIRERTDTTYVSQHLGGDDEQVDIINSWQDLEQGSMGDWSRLNTFCLRKDLTDPANYNEVLSQISLDGFIDYYIARAYSGDRDYCNIRVCRSRAGDNRWYIVNFDLDWGFTIAKTPLVSMLGKVSNTSSLNNVIITGLLKNQDFRAQFLSRMALHLSTTFDTQRVLSRLDEMVAEVAHDMPYNQDRWGYSMEKWQEYVQLLRDFVQDDQGTRVMEMMQDAQRLFSLSNDEMTAIFGEMWTNGR
;
A
#
# COMPACT_ATOMS: atom_id res chain seq x y z
N MET A 1 -9.28 5.73 -73.41
CA MET A 1 -9.39 7.21 -73.55
C MET A 1 -10.73 7.63 -72.98
N ARG A 2 -10.76 8.10 -71.74
CA ARG A 2 -11.84 8.62 -70.86
C ARG A 2 -11.74 8.07 -69.45
N MET A 3 -10.74 8.52 -68.71
CA MET A 3 -10.71 8.51 -67.31
C MET A 3 -9.53 9.36 -66.79
N LYS A 4 -9.56 10.66 -67.05
CA LYS A 4 -8.60 11.66 -66.50
C LYS A 4 -9.20 13.07 -66.42
N LYS A 5 -10.49 13.20 -66.06
CA LYS A 5 -11.09 14.53 -65.88
C LYS A 5 -11.99 14.67 -64.64
N PHE A 6 -11.86 13.80 -63.63
CA PHE A 6 -12.68 13.92 -62.41
C PHE A 6 -11.86 14.20 -61.13
N ALA A 7 -10.55 14.37 -61.23
CA ALA A 7 -9.67 14.58 -60.09
C ALA A 7 -9.29 16.04 -59.77
N TRP A 8 -9.74 17.01 -60.57
CA TRP A 8 -9.37 18.43 -60.38
C TRP A 8 -10.52 19.33 -59.93
N THR A 9 -11.74 18.85 -59.83
CA THR A 9 -12.90 19.64 -59.40
C THR A 9 -13.23 19.45 -57.90
N LEU A 10 -12.60 18.47 -57.20
CA LEU A 10 -12.80 18.28 -55.77
C LEU A 10 -11.74 19.00 -54.88
N LEU A 11 -10.61 19.44 -55.49
CA LEU A 11 -9.58 20.21 -54.76
C LEU A 11 -9.85 21.73 -54.76
N ALA A 12 -10.77 22.22 -55.60
CA ALA A 12 -11.10 23.64 -55.65
C ALA A 12 -12.30 24.03 -54.78
N LEU A 13 -13.03 23.06 -54.18
CA LEU A 13 -14.17 23.34 -53.31
C LEU A 13 -13.84 23.15 -51.78
N LEU A 14 -12.63 22.66 -51.43
CA LEU A 14 -12.15 22.63 -50.05
C LEU A 14 -11.33 23.87 -49.65
N ALA A 15 -11.06 24.79 -50.55
CA ALA A 15 -10.29 26.01 -50.30
C ALA A 15 -11.17 27.26 -50.03
N LEU A 16 -12.50 27.10 -49.89
CA LEU A 16 -13.42 28.24 -49.73
C LEU A 16 -14.32 28.17 -48.49
N CYS A 17 -13.98 27.32 -47.48
CA CYS A 17 -14.65 27.31 -46.18
C CYS A 17 -13.66 27.19 -45.05
N LEU A 18 -12.54 27.89 -45.10
CA LEU A 18 -11.88 28.38 -43.90
C LEU A 18 -12.54 29.73 -43.60
N PRO A 19 -13.31 29.86 -42.49
CA PRO A 19 -13.55 31.18 -41.96
C PRO A 19 -12.16 31.76 -41.72
N ALA A 20 -11.86 32.93 -42.25
CA ALA A 20 -10.78 33.73 -41.75
C ALA A 20 -11.02 33.84 -40.26
N LEU A 21 -10.20 33.18 -39.46
CA LEU A 21 -9.98 33.55 -38.09
C LEU A 21 -9.49 35.00 -38.21
N ALA A 22 -10.43 35.94 -38.02
CA ALA A 22 -10.09 37.31 -37.71
C ALA A 22 -9.06 37.18 -36.59
N GLY A 23 -7.86 37.72 -36.81
CA GLY A 23 -6.85 37.78 -35.80
C GLY A 23 -7.50 38.39 -34.57
N ALA A 24 -7.68 37.61 -33.53
CA ALA A 24 -7.80 38.17 -32.21
C ALA A 24 -6.52 38.97 -32.01
N GLU A 25 -6.62 40.28 -31.90
CA GLU A 25 -5.50 41.10 -31.44
C GLU A 25 -4.98 40.40 -30.19
N GLU A 26 -3.73 39.92 -30.20
CA GLU A 26 -3.11 39.35 -29.04
C GLU A 26 -3.17 40.43 -27.95
N THR A 27 -4.00 40.19 -26.96
CA THR A 27 -4.16 41.13 -25.85
C THR A 27 -2.84 41.28 -25.16
N SER A 28 -2.45 42.53 -24.88
CA SER A 28 -1.14 42.87 -24.36
C SER A 28 -0.88 42.26 -22.98
N LEU A 29 -1.92 42.02 -22.17
CA LEU A 29 -1.77 41.42 -20.83
C LEU A 29 -2.23 39.95 -20.86
N VAL A 30 -1.33 39.05 -20.51
CA VAL A 30 -1.60 37.61 -20.51
C VAL A 30 -1.32 36.97 -19.14
N ILE A 31 -2.06 35.93 -18.77
CA ILE A 31 -1.72 35.09 -17.62
C ILE A 31 -0.53 34.22 -18.06
N SER A 32 0.61 34.38 -17.37
CA SER A 32 1.88 33.72 -17.69
C SER A 32 2.13 32.49 -16.83
N GLU A 33 1.89 32.60 -15.51
CA GLU A 33 2.15 31.54 -14.55
C GLU A 33 1.04 31.49 -13.50
N ALA A 34 0.71 30.30 -12.97
CA ALA A 34 -0.24 30.15 -11.87
C ALA A 34 0.12 28.93 -11.02
N MET A 35 0.04 29.08 -9.71
CA MET A 35 0.24 28.02 -8.74
C MET A 35 -0.92 27.98 -7.75
N SER A 36 -1.58 26.83 -7.64
CA SER A 36 -2.44 26.49 -6.52
C SER A 36 -1.66 25.61 -5.54
N ARG A 37 -1.92 25.72 -4.24
CA ARG A 37 -1.29 24.89 -3.19
C ARG A 37 0.24 25.08 -3.11
N ASN A 38 0.67 26.34 -2.92
CA ASN A 38 2.07 26.70 -2.74
C ASN A 38 2.64 26.21 -1.39
N PRO A 39 3.55 25.20 -1.34
CA PRO A 39 4.08 24.68 -0.09
C PRO A 39 5.46 25.19 0.27
N ALA A 40 6.20 25.81 -0.67
CA ALA A 40 7.63 26.00 -0.54
C ALA A 40 8.12 27.40 -0.92
N ILE A 41 7.33 28.20 -1.61
CA ILE A 41 7.73 29.59 -1.98
C ILE A 41 7.37 30.52 -0.83
N TRP A 42 8.26 30.61 0.15
CA TRP A 42 8.07 31.46 1.34
C TRP A 42 8.17 32.96 1.04
N GLN A 43 8.80 33.35 -0.06
CA GLN A 43 8.86 34.74 -0.54
C GLN A 43 7.47 35.26 -0.95
N LEU A 44 6.52 34.37 -1.17
CA LEU A 44 5.12 34.64 -1.45
C LEU A 44 4.21 34.21 -0.28
N ASP A 45 4.73 34.19 0.95
CA ASP A 45 4.01 33.83 2.18
C ASP A 45 3.24 32.49 2.07
N TYR A 46 3.73 31.55 1.25
CA TYR A 46 3.09 30.27 0.94
C TYR A 46 1.69 30.38 0.31
N GLN A 47 1.35 31.58 -0.22
CA GLN A 47 0.07 31.82 -0.86
C GLN A 47 0.04 31.29 -2.29
N ASP A 48 -1.14 30.88 -2.74
CA ASP A 48 -1.41 30.67 -4.16
C ASP A 48 -1.21 31.99 -4.90
N TYR A 49 -0.79 31.94 -6.16
CA TYR A 49 -0.56 33.15 -6.95
C TYR A 49 -0.93 32.97 -8.40
N ILE A 50 -1.16 34.11 -9.05
CA ILE A 50 -1.30 34.23 -10.51
C ILE A 50 -0.33 35.32 -10.96
N GLU A 51 0.42 35.03 -12.00
CA GLU A 51 1.32 35.97 -12.64
C GLU A 51 0.76 36.45 -13.98
N PHE A 52 0.91 37.74 -14.18
CA PHE A 52 0.55 38.39 -15.43
C PHE A 52 1.80 38.92 -16.11
N TYR A 53 1.85 38.82 -17.43
CA TYR A 53 2.94 39.30 -18.26
C TYR A 53 2.41 40.33 -19.26
N ASN A 54 3.05 41.51 -19.36
CA ASN A 54 2.76 42.48 -20.36
C ASN A 54 3.55 42.17 -21.66
N ALA A 55 2.88 41.55 -22.61
CA ALA A 55 3.44 41.19 -23.92
C ALA A 55 3.36 42.32 -24.91
N GLY A 56 2.73 43.46 -24.57
CA GLY A 56 2.60 44.62 -25.41
C GLY A 56 3.81 45.54 -25.44
N ASP A 57 3.72 46.63 -26.17
CA ASP A 57 4.75 47.66 -26.29
C ASP A 57 4.45 48.93 -25.51
N THR A 58 3.35 48.95 -24.74
CA THR A 58 2.94 50.07 -23.87
C THR A 58 2.74 49.62 -22.42
N ALA A 59 2.92 50.53 -21.48
CA ALA A 59 2.61 50.25 -20.08
C ALA A 59 1.11 50.04 -19.86
N LEU A 60 0.75 49.07 -19.05
CA LEU A 60 -0.64 48.69 -18.74
C LEU A 60 -0.92 48.92 -17.25
N GLU A 61 -2.14 49.35 -16.95
CA GLU A 61 -2.62 49.52 -15.58
C GLU A 61 -3.49 48.29 -15.19
N LEU A 62 -3.07 47.51 -14.19
CA LEU A 62 -3.81 46.27 -13.82
C LEU A 62 -5.24 46.57 -13.32
N SER A 63 -5.50 47.74 -12.73
CA SER A 63 -6.85 48.13 -12.31
C SER A 63 -7.86 48.28 -13.46
N ASP A 64 -7.40 48.32 -14.72
CA ASP A 64 -8.29 48.31 -15.90
C ASP A 64 -8.82 46.93 -16.23
N TYR A 65 -8.33 45.91 -15.50
CA TYR A 65 -8.65 44.49 -15.72
C TYR A 65 -9.41 43.88 -14.58
N THR A 66 -10.33 42.97 -14.91
CA THR A 66 -11.08 42.13 -13.94
C THR A 66 -10.75 40.67 -14.23
N LEU A 67 -10.23 39.98 -13.23
CA LEU A 67 -10.02 38.54 -13.29
C LEU A 67 -11.28 37.81 -12.81
N CYS A 68 -11.76 36.87 -13.61
CA CYS A 68 -12.94 36.06 -13.33
C CYS A 68 -12.55 34.59 -13.23
N ARG A 69 -13.19 33.84 -12.30
CA ARG A 69 -13.04 32.39 -12.14
C ARG A 69 -14.39 31.69 -12.37
N GLY A 70 -14.35 30.55 -13.05
CA GLY A 70 -15.51 29.72 -13.37
C GLY A 70 -16.05 29.94 -14.78
N ASP A 71 -16.79 28.95 -15.31
CA ASP A 71 -17.30 28.96 -16.67
C ASP A 71 -18.33 30.08 -16.94
N ASN A 72 -19.07 30.45 -15.89
CA ASN A 72 -20.09 31.51 -15.93
C ASN A 72 -19.57 32.83 -15.30
N LEU A 73 -18.25 33.02 -15.16
CA LEU A 73 -17.65 34.19 -14.52
C LEU A 73 -18.18 34.43 -13.08
N GLU A 74 -18.30 33.36 -12.32
CA GLU A 74 -19.00 33.30 -11.03
C GLU A 74 -18.31 34.14 -9.94
N LYS A 75 -16.99 34.18 -9.96
CA LYS A 75 -16.20 35.00 -9.04
C LYS A 75 -15.41 36.02 -9.83
N LYS A 76 -15.53 37.26 -9.42
CA LYS A 76 -14.86 38.42 -10.05
C LYS A 76 -13.99 39.13 -9.07
N CYS A 77 -12.81 39.54 -9.52
CA CYS A 77 -11.84 40.33 -8.78
C CYS A 77 -11.28 41.43 -9.69
N CYS A 78 -11.52 42.69 -9.35
CA CYS A 78 -10.81 43.79 -9.99
C CYS A 78 -9.34 43.73 -9.51
N LEU A 79 -8.39 43.73 -10.46
CA LEU A 79 -6.98 43.68 -10.08
C LEU A 79 -6.54 44.99 -9.40
N PRO A 80 -5.51 44.93 -8.52
CA PRO A 80 -5.03 46.08 -7.79
C PRO A 80 -4.41 47.13 -8.74
N ALA A 81 -4.38 48.39 -8.31
CA ALA A 81 -3.71 49.47 -9.04
C ALA A 81 -2.19 49.23 -9.04
N ARG A 82 -1.67 48.86 -10.20
CA ARG A 82 -0.25 48.58 -10.46
C ARG A 82 0.05 48.72 -11.95
N THR A 83 1.02 49.52 -12.29
CA THR A 83 1.51 49.67 -13.64
C THR A 83 2.48 48.58 -14.00
N VAL A 84 2.29 47.88 -15.11
CA VAL A 84 3.18 46.80 -15.62
C VAL A 84 3.80 47.31 -16.95
N GLN A 85 5.12 47.46 -16.99
CA GLN A 85 5.85 47.92 -18.14
C GLN A 85 5.90 46.84 -19.23
N PRO A 86 6.14 47.20 -20.51
CA PRO A 86 6.41 46.22 -21.54
C PRO A 86 7.48 45.22 -21.15
N GLY A 87 7.18 43.91 -21.27
CA GLY A 87 8.09 42.83 -20.89
C GLY A 87 8.19 42.55 -19.39
N GLU A 88 7.41 43.25 -18.56
CA GLU A 88 7.39 43.05 -17.10
C GLU A 88 6.39 41.97 -16.65
N TYR A 89 6.71 41.29 -15.56
CA TYR A 89 5.86 40.33 -14.88
C TYR A 89 5.26 40.92 -13.61
N ALA A 90 4.01 40.61 -13.34
CA ALA A 90 3.32 41.02 -12.12
C ALA A 90 2.72 39.80 -11.41
N VAL A 91 3.35 39.41 -10.30
CA VAL A 91 2.84 38.33 -9.43
C VAL A 91 1.81 38.92 -8.48
N LEU A 92 0.61 38.33 -8.41
CA LEU A 92 -0.47 38.68 -7.48
C LEU A 92 -0.86 37.47 -6.62
N LEU A 93 -1.01 37.71 -5.32
CA LEU A 93 -1.32 36.65 -4.34
C LEU A 93 -2.83 36.41 -4.26
N CYS A 94 -3.22 35.14 -4.16
CA CYS A 94 -4.61 34.72 -3.92
C CYS A 94 -4.92 34.69 -2.42
N ASP A 95 -4.58 35.76 -1.70
CA ASP A 95 -4.67 35.91 -0.24
C ASP A 95 -5.94 36.63 0.25
N GLY A 96 -6.79 37.04 -0.70
CA GLY A 96 -8.00 37.82 -0.42
C GLY A 96 -7.79 39.34 -0.47
N SER A 97 -6.54 39.83 -0.52
CA SER A 97 -6.22 41.28 -0.64
C SER A 97 -5.97 41.66 -2.10
N GLU A 98 -5.16 40.93 -2.85
CA GLU A 98 -4.85 41.17 -4.26
C GLU A 98 -5.80 40.43 -5.19
N ILE A 99 -5.93 39.12 -5.01
CA ILE A 99 -6.94 38.28 -5.67
C ILE A 99 -7.90 37.75 -4.60
N THR A 100 -9.18 38.06 -4.73
CA THR A 100 -10.22 37.82 -3.70
C THR A 100 -10.72 36.37 -3.66
N PHE A 101 -10.17 35.46 -4.45
CA PHE A 101 -10.52 34.05 -4.46
C PHE A 101 -9.28 33.15 -4.57
N SER A 102 -9.38 31.96 -3.98
CA SER A 102 -8.35 30.92 -4.06
C SER A 102 -8.42 30.15 -5.39
N LEU A 103 -7.36 29.47 -5.77
CA LEU A 103 -7.32 28.54 -6.90
C LEU A 103 -7.70 27.12 -6.42
N PRO A 104 -8.71 26.44 -7.04
CA PRO A 104 -9.05 25.07 -6.68
C PRO A 104 -8.00 24.09 -7.20
N LYS A 105 -7.75 23.04 -6.39
CA LYS A 105 -6.78 21.97 -6.74
C LYS A 105 -7.17 21.17 -7.98
N GLU A 106 -8.48 21.13 -8.29
CA GLU A 106 -9.04 20.46 -9.48
C GLU A 106 -8.84 21.24 -10.77
N GLY A 107 -8.28 22.45 -10.66
CA GLY A 107 -8.18 23.38 -11.77
C GLY A 107 -9.45 24.21 -11.96
N CYS A 108 -9.39 25.21 -12.83
CA CYS A 108 -10.54 26.09 -13.13
C CYS A 108 -10.31 26.86 -14.42
N ARG A 109 -11.39 27.41 -14.94
CA ARG A 109 -11.29 28.44 -15.99
C ARG A 109 -11.05 29.80 -15.35
N LEU A 110 -10.03 30.51 -15.85
CA LEU A 110 -9.71 31.89 -15.56
C LEU A 110 -9.94 32.74 -16.80
N THR A 111 -10.64 33.87 -16.65
CA THR A 111 -10.90 34.80 -17.74
C THR A 111 -10.51 36.20 -17.28
N LEU A 112 -9.62 36.83 -18.01
CA LEU A 112 -9.22 38.23 -17.81
C LEU A 112 -10.08 39.12 -18.73
N LEU A 113 -10.77 40.08 -18.16
CA LEU A 113 -11.58 41.06 -18.88
C LEU A 113 -10.93 42.42 -18.82
N CYS A 114 -10.95 43.19 -19.94
CA CYS A 114 -10.68 44.61 -19.99
C CYS A 114 -12.00 45.32 -20.32
N GLY A 115 -12.59 45.98 -19.32
CA GLY A 115 -13.98 46.39 -19.43
C GLY A 115 -14.94 45.21 -19.61
N GLU A 116 -15.68 45.15 -20.72
CA GLU A 116 -16.58 44.04 -21.08
C GLU A 116 -15.94 43.03 -22.06
N GLU A 117 -14.75 43.33 -22.57
CA GLU A 117 -14.08 42.47 -23.55
C GLU A 117 -13.16 41.45 -22.86
N THR A 118 -13.13 40.23 -23.45
CA THR A 118 -12.22 39.19 -22.96
C THR A 118 -10.81 39.48 -23.47
N ALA A 119 -9.92 39.83 -22.55
CA ALA A 119 -8.52 40.08 -22.83
C ALA A 119 -7.70 38.76 -22.89
N ASN A 120 -7.92 37.83 -21.96
CA ASN A 120 -7.20 36.56 -21.96
C ASN A 120 -8.06 35.47 -21.29
N THR A 121 -7.86 34.21 -21.67
CA THR A 121 -8.52 33.07 -21.05
C THR A 121 -7.51 31.93 -20.82
N LEU A 122 -7.58 31.31 -19.69
CA LEU A 122 -6.79 30.14 -19.31
C LEU A 122 -7.71 29.07 -18.74
N THR A 123 -7.57 27.83 -19.17
CA THR A 123 -8.06 26.67 -18.43
C THR A 123 -6.89 26.10 -17.63
N LEU A 124 -6.82 26.49 -16.34
CA LEU A 124 -5.84 25.97 -15.42
C LEU A 124 -6.16 24.49 -15.15
N PRO A 125 -5.24 23.55 -15.42
CA PRO A 125 -5.45 22.14 -15.13
C PRO A 125 -5.43 21.88 -13.62
N ALA A 126 -5.79 20.66 -13.20
CA ALA A 126 -5.56 20.20 -11.84
C ALA A 126 -4.04 20.21 -11.55
N LEU A 127 -3.65 20.80 -10.41
CA LEU A 127 -2.25 20.87 -9.98
C LEU A 127 -2.04 20.09 -8.70
N GLN A 128 -0.96 19.33 -8.63
CA GLN A 128 -0.51 18.72 -7.38
C GLN A 128 0.15 19.77 -6.48
N LYS A 129 0.36 19.42 -5.21
CA LYS A 129 1.00 20.33 -4.26
C LYS A 129 2.43 20.66 -4.73
N GLY A 130 2.70 21.95 -4.98
CA GLY A 130 3.99 22.44 -5.46
C GLY A 130 4.16 22.45 -6.99
N GLU A 131 3.21 21.94 -7.77
CA GLU A 131 3.20 22.11 -9.21
C GLU A 131 2.78 23.52 -9.58
N VAL A 132 3.40 24.02 -10.63
CA VAL A 132 3.10 25.31 -11.27
C VAL A 132 2.69 25.07 -12.72
N TRP A 133 1.72 25.83 -13.19
CA TRP A 133 1.41 25.91 -14.60
C TRP A 133 2.04 27.16 -15.20
N THR A 134 2.72 27.02 -16.32
CA THR A 134 3.24 28.14 -17.11
C THR A 134 2.69 28.06 -18.54
N ARG A 135 2.56 29.24 -19.17
CA ARG A 135 2.05 29.32 -20.54
C ARG A 135 2.90 28.55 -21.56
N GLU A 136 4.22 28.60 -21.36
CA GLU A 136 5.20 28.06 -22.32
C GLU A 136 5.41 26.55 -22.13
N ASN A 137 5.42 26.08 -20.87
CA ASN A 137 5.86 24.72 -20.55
C ASN A 137 4.75 23.81 -20.00
N GLY A 138 3.53 24.37 -19.77
CA GLY A 138 2.47 23.61 -19.09
C GLY A 138 2.77 23.36 -17.62
N VAL A 139 2.42 22.17 -17.10
CA VAL A 139 2.61 21.81 -15.69
C VAL A 139 4.04 21.33 -15.45
N SER A 140 4.68 21.87 -14.43
CA SER A 140 6.03 21.49 -14.00
C SER A 140 6.25 21.70 -12.50
N MET A 141 7.42 21.30 -12.00
CA MET A 141 7.89 21.60 -10.64
C MET A 141 8.87 22.79 -10.62
N GLN A 142 8.96 23.57 -11.70
CA GLN A 142 9.89 24.70 -11.83
C GLN A 142 9.13 26.02 -11.84
N PRO A 143 8.99 26.70 -10.68
CA PRO A 143 8.41 28.05 -10.63
C PRO A 143 9.41 29.10 -11.09
N SER A 144 8.88 30.20 -11.60
CA SER A 144 9.67 31.37 -12.04
C SER A 144 9.03 32.73 -11.71
N PRO A 145 8.37 32.91 -10.54
CA PRO A 145 7.57 34.09 -10.27
C PRO A 145 8.39 35.39 -10.37
N GLY A 146 7.95 36.30 -11.23
CA GLY A 146 8.61 37.54 -11.55
C GLY A 146 9.68 37.46 -12.63
N TYR A 147 9.87 36.31 -13.24
CA TYR A 147 10.86 36.05 -14.29
C TYR A 147 10.23 35.31 -15.49
N ALA A 148 10.97 35.24 -16.60
CA ALA A 148 10.51 34.49 -17.77
C ALA A 148 10.28 33.00 -17.45
N ASN A 149 9.24 32.39 -18.01
CA ASN A 149 8.92 30.97 -17.84
C ASN A 149 9.86 30.06 -18.66
N THR A 150 11.16 30.26 -18.49
CA THR A 150 12.25 29.53 -19.13
C THR A 150 13.20 28.97 -18.06
N ASP A 151 14.10 28.08 -18.46
CA ASP A 151 15.16 27.58 -17.58
C ASP A 151 16.01 28.72 -17.01
N GLU A 152 16.32 29.73 -17.84
CA GLU A 152 17.10 30.88 -17.43
C GLU A 152 16.33 31.71 -16.39
N GLY A 153 15.04 31.98 -16.61
CA GLY A 153 14.20 32.72 -15.68
C GLY A 153 13.99 31.97 -14.36
N GLY A 154 13.71 30.66 -14.40
CA GLY A 154 13.63 29.84 -13.21
C GLY A 154 14.94 29.81 -12.40
N ALA A 155 16.09 29.72 -13.09
CA ALA A 155 17.40 29.80 -12.44
C ALA A 155 17.67 31.20 -11.85
N GLN A 156 17.27 32.27 -12.52
CA GLN A 156 17.36 33.65 -12.03
C GLN A 156 16.50 33.85 -10.79
N TRP A 157 15.25 33.37 -10.81
CA TRP A 157 14.39 33.38 -9.66
C TRP A 157 15.02 32.62 -8.47
N TYR A 158 15.50 31.40 -8.67
CA TYR A 158 16.15 30.61 -7.62
C TYR A 158 17.37 31.33 -7.04
N GLN A 159 18.19 31.98 -7.87
CA GLN A 159 19.39 32.72 -7.45
C GLN A 159 19.07 34.05 -6.78
N SER A 160 17.92 34.69 -7.08
CA SER A 160 17.49 35.94 -6.45
C SER A 160 17.24 35.78 -4.94
N THR A 161 16.93 34.55 -4.51
CA THR A 161 16.77 34.18 -3.11
C THR A 161 18.12 33.78 -2.52
N GLN A 162 18.69 34.62 -1.64
CA GLN A 162 20.01 34.36 -1.04
C GLN A 162 19.92 33.26 0.02
N ARG A 163 20.19 32.03 -0.33
CA ARG A 163 20.28 30.88 0.57
C ARG A 163 21.70 30.74 1.09
N ALA A 164 21.89 30.74 2.42
CA ALA A 164 23.21 30.44 2.99
C ALA A 164 23.49 28.94 3.00
N LEU A 165 22.48 28.16 3.40
CA LEU A 165 22.46 26.70 3.36
C LEU A 165 21.24 26.29 2.54
N ALA A 166 21.43 25.44 1.53
CA ALA A 166 20.37 25.04 0.63
C ALA A 166 20.21 23.50 0.57
N PHE A 167 19.00 23.04 0.30
CA PHE A 167 18.79 21.65 -0.11
C PHE A 167 19.44 21.43 -1.49
N SER A 168 20.29 20.43 -1.59
CA SER A 168 20.91 19.99 -2.84
C SER A 168 20.11 18.84 -3.46
N GLU A 169 19.81 17.80 -2.68
CA GLU A 169 19.17 16.57 -3.17
C GLU A 169 18.36 15.92 -2.05
N ALA A 170 17.26 15.27 -2.43
CA ALA A 170 16.41 14.49 -1.55
C ALA A 170 16.11 13.10 -2.14
N LEU A 171 16.10 12.08 -1.29
CA LEU A 171 15.78 10.69 -1.62
C LEU A 171 14.79 10.19 -0.57
N SER A 172 13.50 10.22 -0.86
CA SER A 172 12.41 9.87 0.05
C SER A 172 11.96 8.40 -0.05
N CYS A 173 12.73 7.58 -0.78
CA CYS A 173 12.47 6.16 -0.91
C CYS A 173 13.79 5.42 -1.14
N ASN A 174 14.62 5.33 -0.09
CA ASN A 174 15.90 4.65 -0.15
C ASN A 174 15.72 3.14 -0.01
N VAL A 175 15.93 2.40 -1.09
CA VAL A 175 15.80 0.93 -1.13
C VAL A 175 17.15 0.25 -1.10
N SER A 176 18.18 0.86 -1.76
CA SER A 176 19.50 0.22 -1.93
C SER A 176 20.66 1.19 -2.05
N THR A 177 20.41 2.51 -2.04
CA THR A 177 21.44 3.51 -2.38
C THR A 177 22.51 3.64 -1.31
N MET A 178 22.15 3.94 -0.09
CA MET A 178 23.09 4.09 1.02
C MET A 178 22.51 3.52 2.30
N ARG A 179 23.28 2.62 2.90
CA ARG A 179 22.90 1.94 4.13
C ARG A 179 23.65 2.56 5.31
N GLN A 180 22.93 2.88 6.38
CA GLN A 180 23.53 3.25 7.65
C GLN A 180 23.21 2.18 8.70
N GLU A 181 24.24 1.66 9.36
CA GLU A 181 24.16 0.53 10.28
C GLU A 181 23.62 -0.73 9.59
N TYR A 182 22.32 -0.97 9.60
CA TYR A 182 21.71 -2.13 8.94
C TYR A 182 20.45 -1.78 8.14
N GLU A 183 20.11 -0.47 8.08
CA GLU A 183 18.88 0.03 7.47
C GLU A 183 19.15 1.03 6.34
N TYR A 184 18.20 1.14 5.42
CA TYR A 184 18.18 2.12 4.34
C TYR A 184 17.21 3.23 4.73
N TYR A 185 17.74 4.31 5.32
CA TYR A 185 16.95 5.48 5.68
C TYR A 185 16.87 6.45 4.52
N ASP A 186 15.77 7.22 4.46
CA ASP A 186 15.62 8.33 3.56
C ASP A 186 16.70 9.38 3.80
N MET A 187 17.00 10.19 2.79
CA MET A 187 18.16 11.05 2.83
C MET A 187 17.87 12.44 2.29
N LEU A 188 18.45 13.44 2.92
CA LEU A 188 18.54 14.81 2.43
C LEU A 188 20.02 15.18 2.27
N GLU A 189 20.35 15.96 1.25
CA GLU A 189 21.64 16.58 1.10
C GLU A 189 21.52 18.08 1.16
N LEU A 190 22.38 18.71 1.96
CA LEU A 190 22.52 20.14 2.13
C LEU A 190 23.82 20.62 1.49
N CYS A 191 23.80 21.79 0.89
CA CYS A 191 24.98 22.45 0.32
C CYS A 191 25.19 23.82 0.97
N ASN A 192 26.41 24.12 1.38
CA ASN A 192 26.80 25.47 1.78
C ASN A 192 26.94 26.34 0.52
N THR A 193 25.96 27.16 0.23
CA THR A 193 25.94 28.08 -0.91
C THR A 193 26.48 29.47 -0.58
N SER A 194 26.87 29.71 0.67
CA SER A 194 27.46 30.97 1.10
C SER A 194 28.93 31.10 0.71
N GLY A 195 29.46 32.32 0.72
CA GLY A 195 30.88 32.60 0.49
C GLY A 195 31.81 32.26 1.67
N GLY A 196 31.27 31.81 2.81
CA GLY A 196 32.00 31.53 4.04
C GLY A 196 31.73 30.14 4.60
N LYS A 197 32.48 29.78 5.64
CA LYS A 197 32.19 28.57 6.41
C LYS A 197 30.90 28.71 7.19
N LEU A 198 30.13 27.65 7.29
CA LEU A 198 28.89 27.57 8.08
C LEU A 198 29.03 26.55 9.20
N GLN A 199 28.50 26.90 10.36
CA GLN A 199 28.29 25.98 11.47
C GLN A 199 26.90 25.37 11.34
N LEU A 200 26.80 24.08 11.10
CA LEU A 200 25.51 23.42 10.85
C LEU A 200 24.55 23.50 12.06
N SER A 201 25.08 23.52 13.29
CA SER A 201 24.25 23.68 14.50
C SER A 201 23.52 25.02 14.61
N ASP A 202 23.76 25.99 13.72
CA ASP A 202 22.99 27.22 13.64
C ASP A 202 21.67 27.07 12.89
N PHE A 203 21.42 25.86 12.33
CA PHE A 203 20.28 25.55 11.48
C PHE A 203 19.46 24.36 12.03
N TYR A 204 18.17 24.38 11.69
CA TYR A 204 17.18 23.38 12.06
C TYR A 204 16.49 22.87 10.80
N LEU A 205 16.18 21.57 10.77
CA LEU A 205 15.37 20.95 9.72
C LEU A 205 14.01 20.55 10.28
N THR A 206 12.99 20.69 9.44
CA THR A 206 11.63 20.24 9.75
C THR A 206 10.89 19.82 8.47
N ASP A 207 9.95 18.91 8.63
CA ASP A 207 8.91 18.51 7.68
C ASP A 207 7.55 19.16 8.02
N ASP A 208 7.51 19.96 9.13
CA ASP A 208 6.30 20.63 9.62
C ASP A 208 6.57 22.10 9.94
N LEU A 209 5.89 22.99 9.22
CA LEU A 209 5.97 24.45 9.46
C LEU A 209 5.48 24.89 10.84
N ALA A 210 4.62 24.07 11.51
CA ALA A 210 4.18 24.35 12.86
C ALA A 210 5.29 24.09 13.90
N GLU A 211 6.31 23.30 13.54
CA GLU A 211 7.47 22.97 14.36
C GLU A 211 8.79 23.39 13.69
N PRO A 212 9.08 24.70 13.52
CA PRO A 212 10.21 25.17 12.72
C PRO A 212 11.58 24.75 13.29
N LEU A 213 11.68 24.48 14.60
CA LEU A 213 12.90 24.05 15.29
C LEU A 213 12.89 22.56 15.64
N LYS A 214 12.24 21.72 14.84
CA LYS A 214 11.97 20.30 15.10
C LYS A 214 13.24 19.47 15.34
N TRP A 215 14.27 19.67 14.53
CA TRP A 215 15.55 18.96 14.68
C TRP A 215 16.74 19.85 14.35
N GLN A 216 17.62 20.05 15.34
CA GLN A 216 18.86 20.82 15.18
C GLN A 216 19.91 19.99 14.44
N LEU A 217 20.52 20.57 13.41
CA LEU A 217 21.67 19.94 12.74
C LEU A 217 22.86 19.78 13.71
N PRO A 218 23.70 18.73 13.51
CA PRO A 218 24.80 18.45 14.41
C PRO A 218 25.89 19.55 14.36
N ALA A 219 26.63 19.70 15.45
CA ALA A 219 27.76 20.64 15.54
C ALA A 219 28.88 20.23 14.59
N ARG A 220 28.88 20.79 13.39
CA ARG A 220 29.85 20.55 12.33
C ARG A 220 30.03 21.78 11.47
N GLU A 221 31.27 22.14 11.18
CA GLU A 221 31.62 23.19 10.22
C GLU A 221 31.70 22.61 8.80
N ILE A 222 31.13 23.30 7.81
CA ILE A 222 31.23 22.96 6.39
C ILE A 222 31.74 24.15 5.57
N ASN A 223 32.67 23.89 4.66
CA ASN A 223 33.26 24.88 3.75
C ASN A 223 32.26 25.33 2.66
N PRO A 224 32.48 26.51 2.03
CA PRO A 224 31.74 26.91 0.84
C PRO A 224 31.74 25.79 -0.24
N GLY A 225 30.59 25.52 -0.82
CA GLY A 225 30.39 24.48 -1.83
C GLY A 225 30.43 23.02 -1.30
N ALA A 226 30.62 22.82 0.01
CA ALA A 226 30.63 21.48 0.59
C ALA A 226 29.21 20.95 0.83
N TYR A 227 29.08 19.65 0.71
CA TYR A 227 27.82 18.92 0.91
C TYR A 227 27.78 18.23 2.28
N TYR A 228 26.58 18.09 2.82
CA TYR A 228 26.32 17.36 4.04
C TYR A 228 25.07 16.51 3.92
N THR A 229 25.22 15.19 4.07
CA THR A 229 24.13 14.22 4.00
C THR A 229 23.48 14.05 5.37
N VAL A 230 22.17 14.14 5.43
CA VAL A 230 21.31 13.87 6.58
C VAL A 230 20.52 12.61 6.32
N PHE A 231 20.50 11.69 7.29
CA PHE A 231 19.57 10.56 7.27
C PHE A 231 18.28 10.92 8.00
N ALA A 232 17.16 10.84 7.31
CA ALA A 232 15.81 11.08 7.85
C ALA A 232 15.23 9.76 8.38
N SER A 233 15.68 9.35 9.56
CA SER A 233 15.36 8.05 10.14
C SER A 233 14.17 8.04 11.09
N GLY A 234 13.75 9.21 11.60
CA GLY A 234 12.80 9.30 12.70
C GLY A 234 13.41 9.08 14.08
N LEU A 235 14.69 8.66 14.19
CA LEU A 235 15.31 8.27 15.47
C LEU A 235 15.83 9.44 16.29
N GLY A 236 16.12 10.58 15.66
CA GLY A 236 16.75 11.73 16.32
C GLY A 236 18.24 11.56 16.60
N GLY A 237 18.78 12.42 17.46
CA GLY A 237 20.21 12.44 17.78
C GLY A 237 21.06 12.94 16.62
N LYS A 238 21.91 12.07 16.04
CA LYS A 238 22.73 12.43 14.86
C LYS A 238 21.98 12.32 13.53
N GLN A 239 20.77 11.80 13.54
CA GLN A 239 19.88 11.63 12.40
C GLN A 239 18.64 12.48 12.64
N ALA A 240 17.93 12.88 11.58
CA ALA A 240 16.68 13.61 11.74
C ALA A 240 15.64 12.78 12.53
N ASN A 241 14.84 13.48 13.32
CA ASN A 241 13.76 12.88 14.13
C ASN A 241 12.44 12.78 13.36
N PHE A 242 12.50 12.88 12.03
CA PHE A 242 11.40 12.68 11.10
C PHE A 242 11.86 11.79 9.92
N LYS A 243 10.92 11.25 9.17
CA LYS A 243 11.12 10.48 7.94
C LYS A 243 10.59 11.26 6.75
N LEU A 244 10.98 10.88 5.54
CA LEU A 244 10.44 11.46 4.32
C LEU A 244 9.35 10.56 3.75
N SER A 245 8.28 11.17 3.25
CA SER A 245 7.19 10.46 2.58
C SER A 245 7.54 10.16 1.12
N ALA A 246 7.47 8.89 0.72
CA ALA A 246 7.62 8.50 -0.68
C ALA A 246 6.54 9.11 -1.61
N SER A 247 5.38 9.51 -1.06
CA SER A 247 4.33 10.24 -1.79
C SER A 247 4.63 11.73 -1.98
N GLY A 248 5.77 12.17 -1.46
CA GLY A 248 6.24 13.55 -1.55
C GLY A 248 5.75 14.43 -0.40
N GLU A 249 6.62 15.35 -0.01
CA GLU A 249 6.39 16.32 1.06
C GLU A 249 7.25 17.57 0.88
N THR A 250 7.15 18.51 1.81
CA THR A 250 8.00 19.70 1.81
C THR A 250 8.86 19.72 3.05
N VAL A 251 10.13 19.97 2.88
CA VAL A 251 11.11 20.13 3.96
C VAL A 251 11.65 21.54 4.00
N TYR A 252 12.05 21.97 5.19
CA TYR A 252 12.42 23.37 5.45
C TYR A 252 13.70 23.45 6.27
N ILE A 253 14.48 24.52 6.03
CA ILE A 253 15.65 24.90 6.84
C ILE A 253 15.33 26.22 7.55
N PHE A 254 15.48 26.23 8.87
CA PHE A 254 15.30 27.40 9.70
C PHE A 254 16.57 27.76 10.47
N ARG A 255 16.69 29.03 10.90
CA ARG A 255 17.58 29.48 11.96
C ARG A 255 16.90 29.43 13.32
N ALA A 256 17.68 29.50 14.38
CA ALA A 256 17.18 29.51 15.77
C ALA A 256 16.19 30.64 16.07
N ASP A 257 16.24 31.74 15.34
CA ASP A 257 15.32 32.90 15.49
C ASP A 257 13.99 32.70 14.73
N GLY A 258 13.80 31.53 14.08
CA GLY A 258 12.61 31.23 13.27
C GLY A 258 12.68 31.78 11.85
N THR A 259 13.80 32.34 11.43
CA THR A 259 13.97 32.78 10.04
C THR A 259 14.16 31.57 9.12
N ILE A 260 13.35 31.49 8.08
CA ILE A 260 13.51 30.47 7.04
C ILE A 260 14.73 30.75 6.16
N VAL A 261 15.45 29.71 5.81
CA VAL A 261 16.66 29.76 4.99
C VAL A 261 16.46 29.12 3.63
N ASP A 262 15.77 27.98 3.60
CA ASP A 262 15.43 27.29 2.36
C ASP A 262 14.21 26.36 2.57
N ALA A 263 13.53 26.04 1.48
CA ALA A 263 12.47 25.04 1.43
C ALA A 263 12.55 24.27 0.11
N MET A 264 12.30 22.95 0.19
CA MET A 264 12.23 22.10 -0.99
C MET A 264 10.94 21.30 -0.96
N ARG A 265 10.13 21.40 -2.02
CA ARG A 265 9.03 20.50 -2.27
C ARG A 265 9.58 19.25 -2.97
N ILE A 266 9.61 18.13 -2.26
CA ILE A 266 9.97 16.83 -2.79
C ILE A 266 8.72 16.23 -3.43
N PRO A 267 8.72 15.88 -4.73
CA PRO A 267 7.62 15.18 -5.36
C PRO A 267 7.54 13.71 -4.91
N ALA A 268 6.53 12.97 -5.35
CA ALA A 268 6.51 11.52 -5.20
C ALA A 268 7.70 10.90 -5.94
N LEU A 269 8.50 10.07 -5.24
CA LEU A 269 9.69 9.42 -5.78
C LEU A 269 9.54 7.89 -5.67
N ARG A 270 10.01 7.19 -6.71
CA ARG A 270 10.11 5.73 -6.71
C ARG A 270 11.39 5.27 -6.00
N GLY A 271 11.51 3.98 -5.76
CA GLY A 271 12.68 3.43 -5.07
C GLY A 271 14.02 3.83 -5.69
N ASP A 272 14.89 4.41 -4.88
CA ASP A 272 16.22 4.95 -5.20
C ASP A 272 16.26 6.13 -6.19
N GLU A 273 15.10 6.64 -6.63
CA GLU A 273 15.02 7.91 -7.34
C GLU A 273 15.23 9.07 -6.38
N SER A 274 15.89 10.11 -6.84
CA SER A 274 16.10 11.33 -6.08
C SER A 274 15.63 12.58 -6.85
N TYR A 275 15.48 13.66 -6.12
CA TYR A 275 15.06 14.95 -6.64
C TYR A 275 15.98 16.03 -6.08
N GLY A 276 16.51 16.88 -6.92
CA GLY A 276 17.50 17.84 -6.46
C GLY A 276 17.62 19.07 -7.35
N VAL A 277 18.50 19.99 -6.93
CA VAL A 277 18.74 21.27 -7.59
C VAL A 277 20.10 21.27 -8.28
N TRP A 278 20.11 21.68 -9.53
CA TRP A 278 21.35 21.97 -10.26
C TRP A 278 21.24 23.30 -11.00
N ARG A 279 22.13 24.24 -10.70
CA ARG A 279 22.17 25.60 -11.25
C ARG A 279 20.83 26.35 -11.11
N GLY A 280 20.09 26.12 -10.01
CA GLY A 280 18.82 26.76 -9.73
C GLY A 280 17.61 26.11 -10.40
N LEU A 281 17.79 24.99 -11.05
CA LEU A 281 16.71 24.21 -11.66
C LEU A 281 16.54 22.89 -10.95
N TYR A 282 15.28 22.42 -10.85
CA TYR A 282 14.92 21.17 -10.22
C TYR A 282 14.93 20.02 -11.23
N TYR A 283 15.47 18.87 -10.81
CA TYR A 283 15.61 17.68 -11.64
C TYR A 283 15.29 16.42 -10.87
N TYR A 284 14.82 15.41 -11.62
CA TYR A 284 14.70 14.02 -11.15
C TYR A 284 15.95 13.24 -11.58
N TYR A 285 16.41 12.35 -10.71
CA TYR A 285 17.54 11.47 -10.99
C TYR A 285 17.13 10.02 -10.79
N GLU A 286 17.43 9.15 -11.76
CA GLU A 286 17.24 7.70 -11.63
C GLU A 286 18.15 7.11 -10.54
N LYS A 287 19.26 7.78 -10.27
CA LYS A 287 20.22 7.43 -9.22
C LYS A 287 20.71 8.69 -8.56
N SER A 288 20.74 8.66 -7.24
CA SER A 288 21.21 9.79 -6.44
C SER A 288 22.67 10.16 -6.70
N THR A 289 22.97 11.43 -6.45
CA THR A 289 24.28 12.04 -6.69
C THR A 289 24.96 12.54 -5.42
N PHE A 290 24.54 12.09 -4.24
CA PHE A 290 25.02 12.54 -2.94
C PHE A 290 26.55 12.69 -2.85
N GLY A 291 27.00 13.79 -2.26
CA GLY A 291 28.42 14.12 -2.03
C GLY A 291 29.10 14.82 -3.18
N LYS A 292 28.39 15.18 -4.25
CA LYS A 292 28.94 15.86 -5.43
C LYS A 292 27.90 16.76 -6.11
N ASP A 293 28.34 17.58 -7.07
CA ASP A 293 27.43 18.33 -7.92
C ASP A 293 26.46 17.42 -8.68
N ASN A 294 25.18 17.74 -8.64
CA ASN A 294 24.11 16.86 -9.16
C ASN A 294 24.19 16.70 -10.70
N GLY A 295 24.57 17.76 -11.42
CA GLY A 295 24.47 17.80 -12.88
C GLY A 295 23.04 17.92 -13.37
N ALA A 296 22.86 18.02 -14.69
CA ALA A 296 21.53 18.01 -15.29
C ALA A 296 20.91 16.60 -15.18
N GLY A 297 19.70 16.54 -14.68
CA GLY A 297 18.89 15.33 -14.58
C GLY A 297 17.71 15.36 -15.56
N ALA A 298 16.69 14.56 -15.28
CA ALA A 298 15.43 14.54 -16.02
C ALA A 298 14.49 15.67 -15.55
N ARG A 299 13.72 16.23 -16.48
CA ARG A 299 12.75 17.30 -16.19
C ARG A 299 11.50 16.82 -15.45
N GLY A 300 11.24 15.53 -15.51
CA GLY A 300 10.07 14.91 -14.91
C GLY A 300 10.07 13.41 -15.12
N VAL A 301 8.93 12.80 -14.86
CA VAL A 301 8.65 11.40 -15.15
C VAL A 301 7.65 11.34 -16.29
N SER A 302 7.91 10.50 -17.30
CA SER A 302 7.01 10.32 -18.44
C SER A 302 5.64 9.83 -17.97
N ALA A 303 4.58 10.25 -18.67
CA ALA A 303 3.24 9.71 -18.42
C ALA A 303 3.18 8.23 -18.85
N ALA A 304 2.47 7.41 -18.08
CA ALA A 304 2.29 6.00 -18.41
C ALA A 304 1.46 5.83 -19.69
N PRO A 305 1.82 4.88 -20.58
CA PRO A 305 1.09 4.69 -21.83
C PRO A 305 -0.31 4.12 -21.57
N GLN A 306 -1.25 4.47 -22.45
CA GLN A 306 -2.60 3.92 -22.45
C GLN A 306 -2.70 2.76 -23.44
N MET A 307 -3.62 1.83 -23.16
CA MET A 307 -3.95 0.69 -24.01
C MET A 307 -5.41 0.79 -24.47
N SER A 308 -5.67 0.47 -25.74
CA SER A 308 -7.02 0.58 -26.33
C SER A 308 -8.07 -0.36 -25.76
N LEU A 309 -7.65 -1.41 -25.06
CA LEU A 309 -8.53 -2.40 -24.45
C LEU A 309 -8.14 -2.62 -22.99
N GLU A 310 -9.14 -2.83 -22.14
CA GLU A 310 -8.96 -3.08 -20.72
C GLU A 310 -8.66 -4.57 -20.43
N THR A 311 -8.17 -4.85 -19.21
CA THR A 311 -8.06 -6.21 -18.70
C THR A 311 -9.44 -6.86 -18.63
N GLY A 312 -9.56 -8.11 -19.11
CA GLY A 312 -10.83 -8.84 -19.05
C GLY A 312 -10.81 -10.16 -19.81
N LEU A 313 -11.99 -10.75 -19.91
CA LEU A 313 -12.22 -12.01 -20.62
C LEU A 313 -12.51 -11.74 -22.10
N TYR A 314 -11.86 -12.49 -22.98
CA TYR A 314 -12.01 -12.36 -24.43
C TYR A 314 -12.22 -13.73 -25.06
N ASN A 315 -13.16 -13.84 -26.01
CA ASN A 315 -13.52 -15.07 -26.69
C ASN A 315 -13.16 -15.09 -28.19
N GLN A 316 -12.61 -13.98 -28.69
CA GLN A 316 -12.15 -13.85 -30.08
C GLN A 316 -10.80 -13.11 -30.11
N PRO A 317 -9.95 -13.35 -31.12
CA PRO A 317 -8.71 -12.62 -31.29
C PRO A 317 -8.94 -11.10 -31.30
N ILE A 318 -8.08 -10.37 -30.60
CA ILE A 318 -8.14 -8.92 -30.45
C ILE A 318 -6.86 -8.26 -30.97
N ALA A 319 -6.92 -6.94 -31.19
CA ALA A 319 -5.79 -6.12 -31.55
C ALA A 319 -5.70 -4.94 -30.57
N VAL A 320 -4.58 -4.81 -29.88
CA VAL A 320 -4.35 -3.80 -28.83
C VAL A 320 -3.42 -2.74 -29.37
N SER A 321 -3.88 -1.48 -29.35
CA SER A 321 -3.06 -0.31 -29.67
C SER A 321 -2.55 0.35 -28.39
N LEU A 322 -1.34 0.90 -28.46
CA LEU A 322 -0.71 1.67 -27.38
C LEU A 322 -0.65 3.14 -27.78
N SER A 323 -0.83 4.04 -26.82
CA SER A 323 -0.69 5.48 -27.02
C SER A 323 -0.01 6.15 -25.82
N GLY A 324 0.75 7.21 -26.08
CA GLY A 324 1.48 7.97 -25.05
C GLY A 324 2.45 8.96 -25.67
N GLU A 325 3.00 9.87 -24.85
CA GLU A 325 4.00 10.84 -25.29
C GLU A 325 5.41 10.26 -25.22
N GLY A 326 6.09 10.17 -26.37
CA GLY A 326 7.45 9.66 -26.47
C GLY A 326 7.54 8.23 -27.03
N THR A 327 8.64 7.55 -26.77
CA THR A 327 8.86 6.18 -27.25
C THR A 327 8.23 5.17 -26.28
N ILE A 328 7.33 4.32 -26.78
CA ILE A 328 6.71 3.25 -25.99
C ILE A 328 7.51 1.95 -26.16
N TYR A 329 7.90 1.35 -25.04
CA TYR A 329 8.52 0.03 -24.96
C TYR A 329 7.53 -0.95 -24.34
N TYR A 330 7.42 -2.16 -24.89
CA TYR A 330 6.48 -3.15 -24.38
C TYR A 330 7.00 -4.58 -24.38
N THR A 331 6.35 -5.44 -23.60
CA THR A 331 6.56 -6.90 -23.52
C THR A 331 5.21 -7.60 -23.55
N THR A 332 5.23 -8.87 -23.98
CA THR A 332 4.08 -9.78 -23.97
C THR A 332 4.39 -11.12 -23.28
N ASP A 333 5.54 -11.21 -22.64
CA ASP A 333 6.05 -12.40 -21.93
C ASP A 333 5.99 -12.24 -20.39
N GLY A 334 5.23 -11.25 -19.89
CA GLY A 334 5.11 -10.96 -18.46
C GLY A 334 6.27 -10.18 -17.85
N SER A 335 7.43 -10.08 -18.54
CA SER A 335 8.57 -9.33 -18.01
C SER A 335 8.29 -7.83 -17.95
N ARG A 336 8.92 -7.14 -16.98
CA ARG A 336 8.86 -5.67 -16.91
C ARG A 336 9.57 -5.10 -18.15
N PRO A 337 8.96 -4.19 -18.92
CA PRO A 337 9.61 -3.55 -20.06
C PRO A 337 10.82 -2.70 -19.61
N THR A 338 11.82 -2.64 -20.46
CA THR A 338 13.05 -1.88 -20.29
C THR A 338 13.38 -1.15 -21.60
N LEU A 339 14.38 -0.29 -21.62
CA LEU A 339 14.88 0.36 -22.85
C LEU A 339 15.38 -0.62 -23.92
N LYS A 340 15.56 -1.91 -23.57
CA LYS A 340 15.94 -3.00 -24.50
C LYS A 340 14.76 -3.80 -25.01
N SER A 341 13.56 -3.54 -24.50
CA SER A 341 12.33 -4.21 -24.91
C SER A 341 11.91 -3.73 -26.31
N LYS A 342 10.91 -4.43 -26.89
CA LYS A 342 10.37 -4.06 -28.20
C LYS A 342 9.79 -2.66 -28.17
N LYS A 343 10.13 -1.84 -29.18
CA LYS A 343 9.52 -0.53 -29.40
C LYS A 343 8.19 -0.70 -30.10
N TYR A 344 7.18 0.03 -29.67
CA TYR A 344 5.90 0.10 -30.35
C TYR A 344 6.04 0.99 -31.59
N ASP A 345 5.67 0.46 -32.75
CA ASP A 345 5.80 1.11 -34.06
C ASP A 345 4.47 1.66 -34.61
N GLY A 346 3.41 1.65 -33.77
CA GLY A 346 2.06 2.06 -34.19
C GLY A 346 1.20 0.89 -34.70
N THR A 347 1.79 -0.30 -34.93
CA THR A 347 1.05 -1.49 -35.35
C THR A 347 0.36 -2.13 -34.16
N ALA A 348 -0.95 -2.34 -34.21
CA ALA A 348 -1.69 -2.98 -33.13
C ALA A 348 -1.16 -4.38 -32.84
N ILE A 349 -1.04 -4.72 -31.56
CA ILE A 349 -0.54 -6.00 -31.07
C ILE A 349 -1.67 -7.02 -31.18
N ALA A 350 -1.51 -8.03 -32.04
CA ALA A 350 -2.47 -9.12 -32.19
C ALA A 350 -2.35 -10.09 -31.03
N ILE A 351 -3.47 -10.41 -30.39
CA ILE A 351 -3.56 -11.32 -29.22
C ILE A 351 -4.68 -12.31 -29.47
N SER A 352 -4.37 -13.60 -29.38
CA SER A 352 -5.30 -14.71 -29.58
C SER A 352 -5.29 -15.74 -28.43
N ASP A 353 -4.39 -15.57 -27.47
CA ASP A 353 -4.22 -16.40 -26.29
C ASP A 353 -4.06 -15.53 -25.04
N THR A 354 -4.22 -16.13 -23.86
CA THR A 354 -4.01 -15.43 -22.59
C THR A 354 -2.65 -14.78 -22.55
N THR A 355 -2.64 -13.45 -22.55
CA THR A 355 -1.44 -12.63 -22.67
C THR A 355 -1.51 -11.40 -21.76
N ALA A 356 -0.45 -11.14 -21.02
CA ALA A 356 -0.26 -9.85 -20.34
C ALA A 356 0.62 -8.94 -21.18
N VAL A 357 0.08 -7.80 -21.60
CA VAL A 357 0.85 -6.72 -22.23
C VAL A 357 1.29 -5.76 -21.16
N ARG A 358 2.59 -5.51 -21.09
CA ARG A 358 3.20 -4.54 -20.19
C ARG A 358 3.92 -3.49 -21.00
N ALA A 359 3.66 -2.20 -20.72
CA ALA A 359 4.26 -1.13 -21.49
C ALA A 359 4.70 0.04 -20.61
N MET A 360 5.77 0.71 -21.03
CA MET A 360 6.25 1.96 -20.45
C MET A 360 6.53 2.97 -21.55
N CYS A 361 6.47 4.24 -21.23
CA CYS A 361 6.76 5.35 -22.13
C CYS A 361 8.04 6.08 -21.67
N VAL A 362 8.80 6.58 -22.62
CA VAL A 362 9.98 7.41 -22.37
C VAL A 362 9.95 8.62 -23.31
N LYS A 363 9.74 9.78 -22.72
CA LYS A 363 9.83 11.09 -23.38
C LYS A 363 11.28 11.60 -23.26
N ASP A 364 11.74 12.31 -24.26
CA ASP A 364 13.09 12.91 -24.21
C ASP A 364 13.20 13.84 -22.99
N ASP A 365 14.33 13.79 -22.31
CA ASP A 365 14.64 14.54 -21.07
C ASP A 365 13.75 14.19 -19.86
N TYR A 366 13.01 13.08 -19.90
CA TYR A 366 12.20 12.59 -18.78
C TYR A 366 12.65 11.18 -18.34
N LEU A 367 12.45 10.85 -17.07
CA LEU A 367 12.56 9.47 -16.61
C LEU A 367 11.47 8.61 -17.26
N ALA A 368 11.72 7.31 -17.35
CA ALA A 368 10.73 6.37 -17.83
C ALA A 368 9.46 6.41 -16.98
N SER A 369 8.31 6.21 -17.59
CA SER A 369 7.02 6.15 -16.91
C SER A 369 6.89 4.93 -15.99
N ASP A 370 5.84 4.91 -15.18
CA ASP A 370 5.33 3.67 -14.60
C ASP A 370 4.90 2.71 -15.70
N VAL A 371 4.82 1.43 -15.34
CA VAL A 371 4.43 0.37 -16.27
C VAL A 371 2.92 0.18 -16.22
N THR A 372 2.26 0.39 -17.37
CA THR A 372 0.87 -0.05 -17.55
C THR A 372 0.86 -1.55 -17.84
N THR A 373 0.06 -2.30 -17.11
CA THR A 373 -0.16 -3.74 -17.33
C THR A 373 -1.63 -3.98 -17.65
N ARG A 374 -1.90 -4.75 -18.72
CA ARG A 374 -3.23 -5.25 -19.06
C ARG A 374 -3.14 -6.73 -19.38
N SER A 375 -4.07 -7.51 -18.87
CA SER A 375 -4.15 -8.95 -19.06
C SER A 375 -5.40 -9.32 -19.86
N TYR A 376 -5.20 -9.94 -20.99
CA TYR A 376 -6.24 -10.41 -21.93
C TYR A 376 -6.39 -11.91 -21.76
N LEU A 377 -7.54 -12.35 -21.25
CA LEU A 377 -7.76 -13.70 -20.75
C LEU A 377 -8.66 -14.49 -21.70
N TYR A 378 -8.24 -15.68 -22.07
CA TYR A 378 -8.97 -16.56 -22.99
C TYR A 378 -9.28 -17.90 -22.32
N GLY A 379 -10.52 -18.41 -22.53
CA GLY A 379 -10.94 -19.73 -22.05
C GLY A 379 -11.03 -19.82 -20.52
N MET A 380 -11.19 -18.70 -19.85
CA MET A 380 -11.29 -18.61 -18.38
C MET A 380 -12.73 -18.42 -17.89
N GLU A 381 -13.70 -18.31 -18.79
CA GLU A 381 -15.14 -18.14 -18.51
C GLU A 381 -15.74 -19.34 -17.77
N LYS A 382 -15.05 -20.45 -17.75
CA LYS A 382 -15.45 -21.68 -17.07
C LYS A 382 -15.22 -21.68 -15.55
N TYR A 383 -14.54 -20.68 -15.02
CA TYR A 383 -14.25 -20.57 -13.60
C TYR A 383 -15.26 -19.62 -12.96
N GLU A 384 -15.74 -19.96 -11.76
CA GLU A 384 -16.68 -19.13 -10.98
C GLU A 384 -15.99 -18.27 -9.93
N LEU A 385 -14.92 -18.79 -9.31
CA LEU A 385 -14.14 -17.98 -8.36
C LEU A 385 -13.37 -16.88 -9.08
N PRO A 386 -13.11 -15.74 -8.43
CA PRO A 386 -12.29 -14.66 -8.98
C PRO A 386 -10.95 -15.16 -9.49
N LEU A 387 -10.43 -14.54 -10.56
CA LEU A 387 -9.17 -14.93 -11.19
C LEU A 387 -8.05 -14.04 -10.64
N LEU A 388 -7.07 -14.65 -10.00
CA LEU A 388 -5.86 -13.95 -9.54
C LEU A 388 -4.69 -14.30 -10.47
N LEU A 389 -4.07 -13.29 -11.04
CA LEU A 389 -3.00 -13.42 -12.02
C LEU A 389 -1.68 -12.98 -11.41
N ILE A 390 -0.69 -13.85 -11.42
CA ILE A 390 0.73 -13.53 -11.20
C ILE A 390 1.38 -13.48 -12.57
N THR A 391 1.81 -12.28 -12.97
CA THR A 391 2.50 -12.04 -14.23
C THR A 391 3.93 -11.58 -13.96
N GLY A 392 4.93 -12.27 -14.49
CA GLY A 392 6.32 -11.94 -14.26
C GLY A 392 7.26 -12.57 -15.26
N LYS A 393 8.56 -12.43 -15.07
CA LYS A 393 9.53 -13.10 -15.91
C LYS A 393 9.58 -14.58 -15.56
N TYR A 394 9.31 -15.44 -16.55
CA TYR A 394 9.27 -16.90 -16.39
C TYR A 394 10.51 -17.46 -15.66
N ASP A 395 11.72 -17.01 -16.02
CA ASP A 395 12.96 -17.49 -15.42
C ASP A 395 13.05 -17.19 -13.92
N ASP A 396 12.50 -16.05 -13.47
CA ASP A 396 12.52 -15.64 -12.06
C ASP A 396 11.44 -16.37 -11.25
N LEU A 397 10.34 -16.77 -11.88
CA LEU A 397 9.21 -17.46 -11.24
C LEU A 397 9.37 -18.98 -11.29
N LEU A 398 9.36 -19.55 -12.49
CA LEU A 398 9.20 -21.00 -12.75
C LEU A 398 10.46 -21.62 -13.41
N GLY A 399 11.38 -20.80 -13.91
CA GLY A 399 12.61 -21.24 -14.56
C GLY A 399 13.54 -22.02 -13.63
N GLY A 400 14.70 -22.46 -14.14
CA GLY A 400 15.64 -23.30 -13.40
C GLY A 400 16.10 -22.72 -12.07
N ASN A 401 16.34 -21.40 -12.04
CA ASN A 401 16.73 -20.64 -10.86
C ASN A 401 15.56 -19.81 -10.26
N GLY A 402 14.33 -20.01 -10.79
CA GLY A 402 13.15 -19.31 -10.32
C GLY A 402 12.75 -19.71 -8.90
N ILE A 403 11.98 -18.84 -8.24
CA ILE A 403 11.57 -19.01 -6.82
C ILE A 403 10.88 -20.34 -6.58
N TYR A 404 10.13 -20.86 -7.56
CA TYR A 404 9.34 -22.09 -7.42
C TYR A 404 10.23 -23.34 -7.30
N LYS A 405 11.28 -23.43 -8.10
CA LYS A 405 12.26 -24.54 -8.05
C LYS A 405 13.30 -24.34 -6.93
N ASN A 406 13.68 -23.09 -6.69
CA ASN A 406 14.67 -22.75 -5.67
C ASN A 406 14.01 -22.41 -4.30
N TYR A 407 12.93 -23.09 -3.98
CA TYR A 407 12.06 -22.84 -2.81
C TYR A 407 12.81 -22.88 -1.45
N LYS A 408 13.97 -23.54 -1.39
CA LYS A 408 14.82 -23.57 -0.19
C LYS A 408 15.47 -22.21 0.11
N ASN A 409 15.67 -21.37 -0.92
CA ASN A 409 16.19 -20.04 -0.75
C ASN A 409 15.10 -19.09 -0.23
N ARG A 410 15.00 -18.96 1.09
CA ARG A 410 13.97 -18.14 1.78
C ARG A 410 14.10 -16.63 1.50
N ARG A 411 15.25 -16.17 0.98
CA ARG A 411 15.51 -14.75 0.67
C ARG A 411 15.17 -14.39 -0.77
N GLN A 412 15.03 -15.38 -1.64
CA GLN A 412 14.73 -15.13 -3.05
C GLN A 412 13.32 -14.59 -3.23
N GLU A 413 13.22 -13.53 -4.01
CA GLU A 413 12.00 -12.81 -4.33
C GLU A 413 12.01 -12.45 -5.82
N ALA A 414 10.88 -12.54 -6.49
CA ALA A 414 10.71 -12.17 -7.88
C ALA A 414 9.78 -10.97 -8.01
N ALA A 415 10.09 -10.06 -8.94
CA ALA A 415 9.21 -8.95 -9.30
C ALA A 415 8.06 -9.45 -10.18
N ILE A 416 6.83 -9.07 -9.84
CA ILE A 416 5.63 -9.46 -10.55
C ILE A 416 4.65 -8.29 -10.67
N ASN A 417 3.67 -8.46 -11.55
CA ASN A 417 2.40 -7.77 -11.47
C ASN A 417 1.35 -8.75 -10.91
N LEU A 418 0.56 -8.30 -9.94
CA LEU A 418 -0.57 -9.02 -9.36
C LEU A 418 -1.86 -8.36 -9.83
N THR A 419 -2.70 -9.10 -10.54
CA THR A 419 -3.99 -8.61 -11.05
C THR A 419 -5.12 -9.49 -10.55
N LEU A 420 -6.17 -8.90 -9.99
CA LEU A 420 -7.42 -9.58 -9.65
C LEU A 420 -8.49 -9.21 -10.69
N VAL A 421 -9.12 -10.22 -11.24
CA VAL A 421 -10.31 -10.09 -12.10
C VAL A 421 -11.47 -10.76 -11.36
N ASP A 422 -12.47 -9.98 -11.02
CA ASP A 422 -13.67 -10.39 -10.32
C ASP A 422 -14.89 -10.06 -11.18
N GLU A 423 -15.84 -10.98 -11.30
CA GLU A 423 -17.02 -10.84 -12.18
C GLU A 423 -16.66 -10.40 -13.61
N GLY A 424 -15.52 -10.86 -14.12
CA GLY A 424 -15.03 -10.54 -15.46
C GLY A 424 -14.42 -9.14 -15.61
N GLN A 425 -14.34 -8.34 -14.57
CA GLN A 425 -13.78 -7.00 -14.55
C GLN A 425 -12.48 -6.96 -13.73
N MET A 426 -11.55 -6.09 -14.11
CA MET A 426 -10.34 -5.86 -13.33
C MET A 426 -10.68 -5.12 -12.03
N ALA A 427 -10.52 -5.79 -10.92
CA ALA A 427 -10.67 -5.20 -9.58
C ALA A 427 -9.44 -4.36 -9.20
N PHE A 428 -8.24 -4.91 -9.42
CA PHE A 428 -6.98 -4.19 -9.27
C PHE A 428 -5.86 -4.80 -10.11
N SER A 429 -4.81 -4.01 -10.34
CA SER A 429 -3.53 -4.46 -10.92
C SER A 429 -2.40 -3.67 -10.28
N VAL A 430 -1.43 -4.37 -9.65
CA VAL A 430 -0.35 -3.74 -8.87
C VAL A 430 0.98 -4.47 -9.07
N ASP A 431 2.07 -3.71 -9.22
CA ASP A 431 3.43 -4.27 -9.22
C ASP A 431 3.89 -4.53 -7.78
N CYS A 432 4.40 -5.74 -7.53
CA CYS A 432 4.83 -6.18 -6.20
C CYS A 432 5.91 -7.25 -6.30
N GLY A 433 6.37 -7.75 -5.16
CA GLY A 433 7.27 -8.89 -5.05
C GLY A 433 6.53 -10.17 -4.68
N VAL A 434 7.04 -11.30 -5.11
CA VAL A 434 6.55 -12.61 -4.69
C VAL A 434 7.69 -13.51 -4.25
N LYS A 435 7.46 -14.28 -3.20
CA LYS A 435 8.37 -15.36 -2.76
C LYS A 435 7.58 -16.57 -2.29
N ILE A 436 8.25 -17.72 -2.17
CA ILE A 436 7.62 -18.91 -1.59
C ILE A 436 7.41 -18.72 -0.08
N HIS A 437 6.19 -19.01 0.38
CA HIS A 437 5.81 -18.97 1.80
C HIS A 437 5.80 -20.38 2.43
N GLY A 438 5.82 -20.42 3.76
CA GLY A 438 5.73 -21.62 4.57
C GLY A 438 7.07 -22.15 5.09
N ASN A 439 7.02 -23.17 5.91
CA ASN A 439 8.19 -23.88 6.45
C ASN A 439 8.32 -25.25 5.77
N SER A 440 7.77 -26.32 6.32
CA SER A 440 7.72 -27.66 5.73
C SER A 440 6.88 -27.72 4.44
N SER A 441 5.78 -26.97 4.41
CA SER A 441 4.87 -26.88 3.24
C SER A 441 5.53 -26.39 1.95
N ARG A 442 6.71 -25.75 2.03
CA ARG A 442 7.52 -25.38 0.83
C ARG A 442 7.92 -26.57 -0.03
N GLU A 443 8.05 -27.75 0.57
CA GLU A 443 8.45 -28.97 -0.13
C GLU A 443 7.28 -29.60 -0.91
N ARG A 444 6.05 -29.20 -0.62
CA ARG A 444 4.86 -29.69 -1.33
C ARG A 444 4.86 -29.23 -2.78
N PRO A 445 4.26 -30.01 -3.72
CA PRO A 445 4.14 -29.60 -5.13
C PRO A 445 3.40 -28.26 -5.27
N LYS A 446 2.24 -28.13 -4.69
CA LYS A 446 1.44 -26.89 -4.64
C LYS A 446 1.95 -26.01 -3.49
N LYS A 447 2.62 -24.91 -3.83
CA LYS A 447 3.33 -24.04 -2.88
C LYS A 447 2.51 -22.80 -2.56
N SER A 448 2.54 -22.37 -1.32
CA SER A 448 2.02 -21.06 -0.93
C SER A 448 3.01 -19.94 -1.29
N PHE A 449 2.48 -18.75 -1.60
CA PHE A 449 3.26 -17.58 -1.91
C PHE A 449 3.04 -16.48 -0.86
N GLN A 450 4.05 -15.66 -0.64
CA GLN A 450 3.91 -14.37 0.03
C GLN A 450 4.06 -13.27 -1.00
N ILE A 451 3.04 -12.44 -1.11
CA ILE A 451 3.06 -11.18 -1.86
C ILE A 451 3.64 -10.11 -0.95
N ARG A 452 4.49 -9.25 -1.48
CA ARG A 452 5.18 -8.21 -0.72
C ARG A 452 5.12 -6.89 -1.47
N PHE A 453 4.46 -5.93 -0.85
CA PHE A 453 4.45 -4.56 -1.35
C PHE A 453 5.69 -3.86 -0.81
N ARG A 454 6.51 -3.35 -1.73
CA ARG A 454 7.79 -2.69 -1.44
C ARG A 454 8.05 -1.62 -2.47
N SER A 455 8.60 -0.51 -2.02
CA SER A 455 8.94 0.64 -2.86
C SER A 455 9.80 0.28 -4.08
N LYS A 456 10.66 -0.74 -3.97
CA LYS A 456 11.47 -1.24 -5.12
C LYS A 456 10.64 -1.84 -6.27
N TYR A 457 9.37 -2.15 -6.04
CA TYR A 457 8.44 -2.65 -7.06
C TYR A 457 7.40 -1.61 -7.47
N GLY A 458 7.14 -0.62 -6.63
CA GLY A 458 6.12 0.39 -6.77
C GLY A 458 5.83 1.02 -5.42
N ALA A 459 4.62 0.84 -4.88
CA ALA A 459 4.27 1.31 -3.55
C ALA A 459 4.74 0.35 -2.45
N SER A 460 5.06 0.88 -1.26
CA SER A 460 5.40 0.09 -0.07
C SER A 460 4.18 -0.54 0.61
N THR A 461 2.99 -0.07 0.29
CA THR A 461 1.71 -0.57 0.76
C THR A 461 0.74 -0.72 -0.42
N PHE A 462 -0.24 -1.57 -0.24
CA PHE A 462 -1.35 -1.77 -1.18
C PHE A 462 -2.66 -1.48 -0.45
N THR A 463 -3.43 -0.51 -0.94
CA THR A 463 -4.72 -0.13 -0.36
C THR A 463 -5.85 -0.55 -1.29
N TYR A 464 -6.65 -1.49 -0.83
CA TYR A 464 -7.81 -2.02 -1.53
C TYR A 464 -8.72 -2.79 -0.54
N PRO A 465 -10.05 -2.62 -0.55
CA PRO A 465 -10.97 -3.36 0.33
C PRO A 465 -11.11 -4.82 -0.13
N LEU A 466 -10.06 -5.62 0.11
CA LEU A 466 -9.92 -6.98 -0.42
C LEU A 466 -10.81 -7.98 0.31
N PHE A 467 -11.01 -7.79 1.62
CA PHE A 467 -11.71 -8.71 2.49
C PHE A 467 -13.00 -8.08 3.01
N GLU A 468 -14.07 -8.87 2.96
CA GLU A 468 -15.41 -8.40 3.34
C GLU A 468 -15.55 -8.14 4.84
N HIS A 469 -14.85 -8.94 5.67
CA HIS A 469 -15.09 -8.97 7.12
C HIS A 469 -13.97 -8.33 7.95
N ALA A 470 -12.77 -8.18 7.40
CA ALA A 470 -11.62 -7.68 8.15
C ALA A 470 -11.75 -6.22 8.60
N GLY A 471 -12.49 -5.40 7.85
CA GLY A 471 -12.62 -3.96 8.12
C GLY A 471 -11.31 -3.19 7.89
N VAL A 472 -10.33 -3.80 7.23
CA VAL A 472 -9.02 -3.24 6.88
C VAL A 472 -8.83 -3.26 5.37
N ASP A 473 -8.07 -2.30 4.85
CA ASP A 473 -7.88 -2.13 3.42
C ASP A 473 -6.43 -1.91 2.97
N THR A 474 -5.50 -1.82 3.90
CA THR A 474 -4.10 -1.50 3.60
C THR A 474 -3.17 -2.63 4.04
N PHE A 475 -2.28 -3.06 3.15
CA PHE A 475 -1.45 -4.25 3.33
C PHE A 475 0.01 -3.97 2.96
N HIS A 476 0.95 -4.40 3.80
CA HIS A 476 2.38 -4.54 3.44
C HIS A 476 2.66 -5.89 2.77
N SER A 477 1.91 -6.90 3.13
CA SER A 477 2.03 -8.22 2.50
C SER A 477 0.74 -9.04 2.63
N LEU A 478 0.57 -9.97 1.69
CA LEU A 478 -0.53 -10.93 1.66
C LEU A 478 0.04 -12.34 1.50
N ILE A 479 -0.74 -13.35 1.87
CA ILE A 479 -0.41 -14.76 1.63
C ILE A 479 -1.37 -15.33 0.59
N LEU A 480 -0.84 -16.03 -0.40
CA LEU A 480 -1.63 -16.93 -1.25
C LEU A 480 -1.44 -18.34 -0.69
N ARG A 481 -2.41 -18.78 0.08
CA ARG A 481 -2.35 -20.08 0.76
C ARG A 481 -2.83 -21.20 -0.16
N SER A 482 -2.02 -22.25 -0.28
CA SER A 482 -2.27 -23.39 -1.15
C SER A 482 -3.10 -24.52 -0.49
N GLY A 483 -3.59 -24.31 0.75
CA GLY A 483 -4.13 -25.36 1.61
C GLY A 483 -3.06 -26.09 2.43
N SER A 484 -1.78 -25.78 2.23
CA SER A 484 -0.64 -26.32 3.01
C SER A 484 -0.69 -27.83 3.22
N GLU A 485 -0.79 -28.34 4.46
CA GLU A 485 -0.89 -29.78 4.75
C GLU A 485 -2.27 -30.36 4.37
N ASP A 486 -3.30 -29.53 4.22
CA ASP A 486 -4.66 -29.93 3.85
C ASP A 486 -4.93 -29.90 2.33
N GLN A 487 -3.93 -29.49 1.50
CA GLN A 487 -4.10 -29.24 0.05
C GLN A 487 -4.64 -30.40 -0.78
N ASN A 488 -4.44 -31.64 -0.32
CA ASN A 488 -4.94 -32.87 -0.96
C ASN A 488 -5.98 -33.61 -0.10
N ARG A 489 -6.60 -32.88 0.84
CA ARG A 489 -7.65 -33.36 1.74
C ARG A 489 -8.90 -32.50 1.54
N SER A 490 -9.46 -31.92 2.62
CA SER A 490 -10.59 -30.99 2.53
C SER A 490 -10.25 -29.63 1.93
N PHE A 491 -9.01 -29.18 2.02
CA PHE A 491 -8.44 -27.97 1.45
C PHE A 491 -8.62 -26.69 2.29
N PHE A 492 -9.62 -26.59 3.18
CA PHE A 492 -10.01 -25.34 3.84
C PHE A 492 -10.14 -25.41 5.37
N ARG A 493 -9.48 -26.37 6.06
CA ARG A 493 -9.62 -26.53 7.53
C ARG A 493 -9.21 -25.30 8.34
N ASP A 494 -8.16 -24.62 7.94
CA ASP A 494 -7.68 -23.40 8.61
C ASP A 494 -8.71 -22.26 8.44
N GLU A 495 -9.18 -22.05 7.23
CA GLU A 495 -10.18 -21.05 6.88
C GLU A 495 -11.55 -21.37 7.52
N PHE A 496 -11.88 -22.66 7.67
CA PHE A 496 -13.14 -23.10 8.26
C PHE A 496 -13.27 -22.66 9.72
N LEU A 497 -12.27 -22.92 10.57
CA LEU A 497 -12.32 -22.46 11.97
C LEU A 497 -12.33 -20.92 12.04
N GLY A 498 -11.52 -20.25 11.22
CA GLY A 498 -11.54 -18.79 11.12
C GLY A 498 -12.94 -18.25 10.82
N SER A 499 -13.65 -18.85 9.85
CA SER A 499 -15.01 -18.44 9.47
C SER A 499 -16.06 -18.66 10.56
N LEU A 500 -15.88 -19.68 11.41
CA LEU A 500 -16.78 -19.95 12.54
C LEU A 500 -16.61 -18.93 13.67
N THR A 501 -15.39 -18.46 13.92
CA THR A 501 -15.02 -17.69 15.12
C THR A 501 -15.04 -16.18 14.90
N ARG A 502 -14.83 -15.69 13.68
CA ARG A 502 -14.62 -14.27 13.38
C ARG A 502 -15.72 -13.32 13.88
N GLU A 503 -17.00 -13.74 13.85
CA GLU A 503 -18.13 -12.91 14.26
C GLU A 503 -18.45 -13.05 15.76
N THR A 504 -18.15 -14.19 16.35
CA THR A 504 -18.60 -14.57 17.68
C THR A 504 -17.51 -14.54 18.74
N MET A 505 -16.23 -14.48 18.31
CA MET A 505 -15.04 -14.39 19.16
C MET A 505 -14.19 -13.17 18.78
N PRO A 506 -14.69 -11.93 18.91
CA PRO A 506 -14.04 -10.72 18.37
C PRO A 506 -12.69 -10.40 19.01
N ASN A 507 -12.37 -11.01 20.16
CA ASN A 507 -11.09 -10.80 20.85
C ASN A 507 -10.01 -11.81 20.45
N VAL A 508 -10.33 -12.79 19.59
CA VAL A 508 -9.35 -13.67 18.95
C VAL A 508 -9.07 -13.11 17.56
N LEU A 509 -7.83 -12.76 17.30
CA LEU A 509 -7.43 -12.30 15.97
C LEU A 509 -7.42 -13.48 15.00
N TYR A 510 -7.96 -13.29 13.82
CA TYR A 510 -7.96 -14.26 12.72
C TYR A 510 -7.42 -13.61 11.46
N LEU A 511 -7.06 -14.41 10.47
CA LEU A 511 -6.60 -13.94 9.18
C LEU A 511 -7.74 -14.08 8.17
N ASP A 512 -8.32 -12.96 7.74
CA ASP A 512 -9.39 -12.98 6.76
C ASP A 512 -8.88 -13.45 5.40
N TYR A 513 -9.77 -13.98 4.58
CA TYR A 513 -9.41 -14.67 3.35
C TYR A 513 -10.46 -14.50 2.26
N LYS A 514 -10.02 -14.69 1.00
CA LYS A 514 -10.87 -14.78 -0.18
C LYS A 514 -10.37 -15.92 -1.07
N PRO A 515 -11.22 -16.90 -1.48
CA PRO A 515 -10.83 -17.92 -2.44
C PRO A 515 -10.71 -17.34 -3.85
N VAL A 516 -9.72 -17.81 -4.60
CA VAL A 516 -9.44 -17.38 -5.97
C VAL A 516 -8.88 -18.51 -6.81
N ASN A 517 -9.08 -18.45 -8.10
CA ASN A 517 -8.35 -19.26 -9.08
C ASN A 517 -7.03 -18.59 -9.42
N LEU A 518 -5.91 -19.17 -9.02
CA LEU A 518 -4.59 -18.63 -9.28
C LEU A 518 -4.08 -19.04 -10.67
N PHE A 519 -3.58 -18.06 -11.41
CA PHE A 519 -2.83 -18.22 -12.65
C PHE A 519 -1.44 -17.66 -12.51
N VAL A 520 -0.43 -18.38 -12.97
CA VAL A 520 0.97 -17.92 -13.01
C VAL A 520 1.42 -17.95 -14.46
N ASP A 521 1.73 -16.78 -15.01
CA ASP A 521 2.05 -16.58 -16.43
C ASP A 521 1.03 -17.25 -17.37
N GLY A 522 -0.26 -16.98 -17.13
CA GLY A 522 -1.38 -17.51 -17.90
C GLY A 522 -1.71 -18.98 -17.68
N LYS A 523 -0.95 -19.73 -16.86
CA LYS A 523 -1.20 -21.13 -16.56
C LYS A 523 -1.96 -21.30 -15.26
N TYR A 524 -2.98 -22.12 -15.26
CA TYR A 524 -3.77 -22.42 -14.07
C TYR A 524 -2.93 -23.15 -13.00
N TYR A 525 -2.99 -22.63 -11.78
CA TYR A 525 -2.28 -23.18 -10.60
C TYR A 525 -3.21 -23.70 -9.51
N GLY A 526 -4.54 -23.68 -9.74
CA GLY A 526 -5.54 -24.19 -8.82
C GLY A 526 -6.16 -23.11 -7.94
N ILE A 527 -7.04 -23.54 -7.04
CA ILE A 527 -7.68 -22.67 -6.06
C ILE A 527 -6.67 -22.31 -4.96
N TYR A 528 -6.61 -21.04 -4.61
CA TYR A 528 -5.82 -20.51 -3.51
C TYR A 528 -6.70 -19.61 -2.63
N TYR A 529 -6.31 -19.43 -1.38
CA TYR A 529 -6.88 -18.38 -0.55
C TYR A 529 -5.92 -17.18 -0.49
N ILE A 530 -6.35 -16.02 -1.00
CA ILE A 530 -5.68 -14.76 -0.62
C ILE A 530 -6.01 -14.56 0.85
N ARG A 531 -5.01 -14.27 1.68
CA ARG A 531 -5.17 -14.16 3.10
C ARG A 531 -4.32 -13.04 3.67
N GLU A 532 -4.80 -12.41 4.74
CA GLU A 532 -4.00 -11.51 5.55
C GLU A 532 -2.73 -12.20 6.06
N ARG A 533 -1.74 -11.39 6.35
CA ARG A 533 -0.53 -11.82 7.04
C ARG A 533 -0.37 -11.02 8.31
N THR A 534 -0.11 -11.68 9.43
CA THR A 534 0.26 -11.00 10.67
C THR A 534 1.62 -10.31 10.48
N ASP A 535 1.60 -9.01 10.24
CA ASP A 535 2.74 -8.10 10.21
C ASP A 535 2.36 -6.80 10.95
N THR A 536 3.21 -5.79 10.92
CA THR A 536 2.97 -4.55 11.68
C THR A 536 1.67 -3.86 11.28
N THR A 537 1.41 -3.76 9.99
CA THR A 537 0.19 -3.12 9.46
C THR A 537 -1.07 -3.91 9.84
N TYR A 538 -1.03 -5.25 9.80
CA TYR A 538 -2.12 -6.06 10.31
C TYR A 538 -2.44 -5.72 11.77
N VAL A 539 -1.41 -5.70 12.64
CA VAL A 539 -1.62 -5.46 14.07
C VAL A 539 -2.10 -4.03 14.34
N SER A 540 -1.51 -3.02 13.69
CA SER A 540 -1.91 -1.63 13.87
C SER A 540 -3.33 -1.34 13.39
N GLN A 541 -3.77 -1.95 12.29
CA GLN A 541 -5.13 -1.79 11.79
C GLN A 541 -6.18 -2.52 12.65
N HIS A 542 -5.88 -3.74 13.14
CA HIS A 542 -6.82 -4.50 13.97
C HIS A 542 -6.87 -4.03 15.43
N LEU A 543 -5.74 -3.56 16.00
CA LEU A 543 -5.64 -3.16 17.41
C LEU A 543 -5.48 -1.65 17.62
N GLY A 544 -5.42 -0.88 16.53
CA GLY A 544 -5.14 0.56 16.55
C GLY A 544 -3.68 0.88 16.79
N GLY A 545 -3.30 2.14 16.53
CA GLY A 545 -1.96 2.65 16.76
C GLY A 545 -1.09 2.71 15.50
N ASP A 546 0.21 2.64 15.68
CA ASP A 546 1.25 2.84 14.67
C ASP A 546 2.02 1.54 14.44
N ASP A 547 2.35 1.23 13.18
CA ASP A 547 3.16 0.08 12.75
C ASP A 547 4.51 -0.03 13.47
N GLU A 548 5.09 1.08 13.93
CA GLU A 548 6.36 1.12 14.66
C GLU A 548 6.23 0.70 16.14
N GLN A 549 5.02 0.77 16.67
CA GLN A 549 4.72 0.47 18.06
C GLN A 549 4.06 -0.90 18.27
N VAL A 550 4.42 -1.86 17.44
CA VAL A 550 3.86 -3.21 17.44
C VAL A 550 4.89 -4.21 17.94
N ASP A 551 4.43 -5.19 18.74
CA ASP A 551 5.20 -6.38 19.08
C ASP A 551 4.51 -7.63 18.52
N ILE A 552 5.28 -8.51 17.85
CA ILE A 552 4.81 -9.79 17.29
C ILE A 552 5.78 -10.89 17.68
N ILE A 553 5.27 -11.93 18.31
CA ILE A 553 6.06 -13.04 18.85
C ILE A 553 5.46 -14.37 18.39
N ASN A 554 6.29 -15.22 17.81
CA ASN A 554 5.94 -16.56 17.37
C ASN A 554 6.16 -17.62 18.47
N SER A 555 5.54 -18.78 18.30
CA SER A 555 5.45 -19.90 19.24
C SER A 555 6.77 -20.45 19.77
N TRP A 556 7.85 -20.26 19.05
CA TRP A 556 9.19 -20.75 19.46
C TRP A 556 10.03 -19.66 20.12
N GLN A 557 9.39 -18.64 20.70
CA GLN A 557 10.05 -17.46 21.27
C GLN A 557 10.84 -16.65 20.24
N ASP A 558 10.45 -16.75 18.98
CA ASP A 558 11.04 -15.96 17.90
C ASP A 558 10.39 -14.59 17.84
N LEU A 559 11.16 -13.55 18.09
CA LEU A 559 10.73 -12.18 17.89
C LEU A 559 10.61 -11.93 16.38
N GLU A 560 9.39 -11.67 15.90
CA GLU A 560 9.16 -11.27 14.50
C GLU A 560 9.24 -9.76 14.35
N GLN A 561 8.72 -9.01 15.36
CA GLN A 561 8.73 -7.56 15.38
C GLN A 561 8.72 -7.01 16.81
N GLY A 562 9.31 -5.83 17.04
CA GLY A 562 9.25 -5.09 18.30
C GLY A 562 10.16 -5.65 19.38
N SER A 563 9.62 -5.96 20.57
CA SER A 563 10.37 -6.37 21.76
C SER A 563 9.78 -7.57 22.49
N MET A 564 10.66 -8.49 22.90
CA MET A 564 10.31 -9.63 23.79
C MET A 564 10.19 -9.26 25.28
N GLY A 565 10.63 -8.06 25.66
CA GLY A 565 10.87 -7.72 27.06
C GLY A 565 9.64 -7.88 27.96
N ASP A 566 8.51 -7.28 27.55
CA ASP A 566 7.27 -7.33 28.33
C ASP A 566 6.66 -8.72 28.35
N TRP A 567 6.66 -9.42 27.23
CA TRP A 567 6.18 -10.79 27.15
C TRP A 567 6.97 -11.73 28.05
N SER A 568 8.28 -11.60 28.07
CA SER A 568 9.16 -12.40 28.96
C SER A 568 8.93 -12.08 30.44
N ARG A 569 8.68 -10.79 30.76
CA ARG A 569 8.33 -10.39 32.14
C ARG A 569 7.00 -10.98 32.60
N LEU A 570 5.96 -10.91 31.73
CA LEU A 570 4.65 -11.49 32.00
C LEU A 570 4.74 -13.01 32.24
N ASN A 571 5.44 -13.75 31.36
CA ASN A 571 5.63 -15.18 31.52
C ASN A 571 6.39 -15.51 32.81
N THR A 572 7.45 -14.77 33.14
CA THR A 572 8.22 -14.94 34.39
C THR A 572 7.35 -14.66 35.61
N PHE A 573 6.49 -13.62 35.53
CA PHE A 573 5.54 -13.31 36.61
C PHE A 573 4.57 -14.46 36.84
N CYS A 574 3.94 -15.01 35.79
CA CYS A 574 3.01 -16.12 35.86
C CYS A 574 3.66 -17.43 36.42
N LEU A 575 4.96 -17.62 36.10
CA LEU A 575 5.71 -18.77 36.63
C LEU A 575 5.99 -18.67 38.13
N ARG A 576 6.27 -17.45 38.64
CA ARG A 576 6.80 -17.24 40.00
C ARG A 576 5.74 -16.83 41.00
N LYS A 577 4.64 -16.25 40.54
CA LYS A 577 3.58 -15.71 41.40
C LYS A 577 2.41 -16.67 41.50
N ASP A 578 1.79 -16.68 42.66
CA ASP A 578 0.54 -17.41 42.89
C ASP A 578 -0.62 -16.60 42.31
N LEU A 579 -1.22 -17.08 41.22
CA LEU A 579 -2.33 -16.41 40.52
C LEU A 579 -3.69 -16.69 41.20
N THR A 580 -3.74 -17.44 42.30
CA THR A 580 -4.93 -17.49 43.16
C THR A 580 -5.05 -16.25 44.05
N ASP A 581 -3.96 -15.48 44.21
CA ASP A 581 -3.98 -14.15 44.82
C ASP A 581 -4.62 -13.15 43.90
N PRO A 582 -5.69 -12.41 44.32
CA PRO A 582 -6.39 -11.47 43.48
C PRO A 582 -5.51 -10.35 42.89
N ALA A 583 -4.50 -9.87 43.61
CA ALA A 583 -3.62 -8.82 43.14
C ALA A 583 -2.74 -9.32 41.97
N ASN A 584 -2.16 -10.52 42.10
CA ASN A 584 -1.37 -11.16 41.04
C ASN A 584 -2.23 -11.52 39.83
N TYR A 585 -3.46 -11.99 40.09
CA TYR A 585 -4.42 -12.29 39.02
C TYR A 585 -4.77 -11.04 38.19
N ASN A 586 -5.16 -9.97 38.88
CA ASN A 586 -5.51 -8.69 38.19
C ASN A 586 -4.32 -8.09 37.45
N GLU A 587 -3.08 -8.25 37.92
CA GLU A 587 -1.88 -7.81 37.20
C GLU A 587 -1.76 -8.52 35.84
N VAL A 588 -2.02 -9.83 35.77
CA VAL A 588 -2.03 -10.58 34.51
C VAL A 588 -3.16 -10.09 33.57
N LEU A 589 -4.37 -9.90 34.13
CA LEU A 589 -5.54 -9.46 33.35
C LEU A 589 -5.36 -8.08 32.72
N SER A 590 -4.58 -7.21 33.36
CA SER A 590 -4.28 -5.87 32.81
C SER A 590 -3.43 -5.93 31.53
N GLN A 591 -2.69 -7.03 31.32
CA GLN A 591 -1.71 -7.17 30.25
C GLN A 591 -2.17 -8.07 29.09
N ILE A 592 -3.27 -8.82 29.21
CA ILE A 592 -3.78 -9.72 28.18
C ILE A 592 -5.24 -9.41 27.82
N SER A 593 -5.64 -9.75 26.60
CA SER A 593 -7.04 -9.85 26.21
C SER A 593 -7.60 -11.17 26.76
N LEU A 594 -8.15 -11.13 27.99
CA LEU A 594 -8.55 -12.34 28.71
C LEU A 594 -9.57 -13.16 27.91
N ASP A 595 -10.61 -12.52 27.41
CA ASP A 595 -11.64 -13.19 26.62
C ASP A 595 -11.05 -13.83 25.36
N GLY A 596 -10.14 -13.12 24.68
CA GLY A 596 -9.44 -13.66 23.52
C GLY A 596 -8.57 -14.88 23.85
N PHE A 597 -7.90 -14.88 25.01
CA PHE A 597 -7.15 -16.05 25.46
C PHE A 597 -8.06 -17.24 25.75
N ILE A 598 -9.16 -17.04 26.43
CA ILE A 598 -10.13 -18.12 26.73
C ILE A 598 -10.72 -18.68 25.44
N ASP A 599 -11.22 -17.81 24.56
CA ASP A 599 -11.89 -18.18 23.30
C ASP A 599 -10.95 -18.93 22.36
N TYR A 600 -9.69 -18.48 22.26
CA TYR A 600 -8.68 -19.17 21.50
C TYR A 600 -8.52 -20.66 21.93
N TYR A 601 -8.40 -20.92 23.24
CA TYR A 601 -8.26 -22.29 23.72
C TYR A 601 -9.53 -23.12 23.53
N ILE A 602 -10.71 -22.51 23.64
CA ILE A 602 -11.99 -23.18 23.35
C ILE A 602 -12.06 -23.56 21.86
N ALA A 603 -11.74 -22.63 20.97
CA ALA A 603 -11.77 -22.85 19.53
C ALA A 603 -10.78 -23.94 19.07
N ARG A 604 -9.55 -23.89 19.59
CA ARG A 604 -8.52 -24.90 19.31
C ARG A 604 -8.90 -26.27 19.85
N ALA A 605 -9.48 -26.33 21.05
CA ALA A 605 -9.96 -27.59 21.62
C ALA A 605 -11.13 -28.15 20.84
N TYR A 606 -12.09 -27.30 20.41
CA TYR A 606 -13.21 -27.73 19.59
C TYR A 606 -12.72 -28.33 18.26
N SER A 607 -11.81 -27.68 17.56
CA SER A 607 -11.25 -28.20 16.31
C SER A 607 -10.42 -29.49 16.50
N GLY A 608 -10.04 -29.82 17.75
CA GLY A 608 -9.20 -30.98 18.05
C GLY A 608 -7.81 -30.88 17.39
N ASP A 609 -7.34 -29.67 17.14
CA ASP A 609 -6.05 -29.43 16.50
C ASP A 609 -4.89 -30.03 17.29
N ARG A 610 -3.99 -30.71 16.58
CA ARG A 610 -2.84 -31.38 17.18
C ARG A 610 -1.58 -30.55 17.21
N ASP A 611 -1.52 -29.52 16.36
CA ASP A 611 -0.37 -28.61 16.24
C ASP A 611 -0.52 -27.38 17.14
N TYR A 612 -0.82 -27.63 18.41
CA TYR A 612 -1.02 -26.57 19.42
C TYR A 612 0.25 -25.79 19.76
N CYS A 613 1.36 -26.06 19.10
CA CYS A 613 2.58 -25.26 19.20
C CYS A 613 2.56 -23.99 18.31
N ASN A 614 1.70 -23.95 17.31
CA ASN A 614 1.56 -22.81 16.41
C ASN A 614 0.72 -21.70 17.07
N ILE A 615 1.36 -20.93 17.95
CA ILE A 615 0.75 -19.79 18.61
C ILE A 615 1.48 -18.53 18.20
N ARG A 616 0.73 -17.48 17.91
CA ARG A 616 1.26 -16.14 17.68
C ARG A 616 0.57 -15.18 18.60
N VAL A 617 1.35 -14.34 19.27
CA VAL A 617 0.84 -13.25 20.09
C VAL A 617 1.34 -11.93 19.57
N CYS A 618 0.49 -10.91 19.63
CA CYS A 618 0.83 -9.58 19.22
C CYS A 618 0.16 -8.54 20.12
N ARG A 619 0.70 -7.33 20.11
CA ARG A 619 0.07 -6.16 20.72
C ARG A 619 0.45 -4.88 19.97
N SER A 620 -0.40 -3.88 20.09
CA SER A 620 -0.08 -2.49 19.76
C SER A 620 0.16 -1.71 21.06
N ARG A 621 1.38 -1.15 21.22
CA ARG A 621 1.71 -0.34 22.41
C ARG A 621 1.00 1.01 22.40
N ALA A 622 0.61 1.51 21.25
CA ALA A 622 -0.18 2.75 21.07
C ALA A 622 -1.70 2.50 21.17
N GLY A 623 -2.15 1.25 21.02
CA GLY A 623 -3.54 0.83 21.25
C GLY A 623 -3.83 0.64 22.73
N ASP A 624 -4.54 -0.43 23.10
CA ASP A 624 -4.85 -0.76 24.51
C ASP A 624 -3.67 -1.41 25.27
N ASN A 625 -2.57 -1.65 24.55
CA ASN A 625 -1.30 -2.22 25.08
C ASN A 625 -1.44 -3.63 25.70
N ARG A 626 -2.48 -4.39 25.30
CA ARG A 626 -2.69 -5.78 25.74
C ARG A 626 -2.18 -6.77 24.72
N TRP A 627 -1.82 -7.96 25.19
CA TRP A 627 -1.47 -9.08 24.32
C TRP A 627 -2.71 -9.78 23.81
N TYR A 628 -2.77 -10.00 22.50
CA TYR A 628 -3.80 -10.74 21.78
C TYR A 628 -3.21 -12.00 21.15
N ILE A 629 -4.04 -13.04 20.97
CA ILE A 629 -3.65 -14.27 20.29
C ILE A 629 -4.22 -14.25 18.86
N VAL A 630 -3.41 -14.71 17.91
CA VAL A 630 -3.81 -14.90 16.51
C VAL A 630 -4.11 -16.36 16.25
N ASN A 631 -5.29 -16.65 15.71
CA ASN A 631 -5.69 -17.99 15.30
C ASN A 631 -5.21 -18.26 13.86
N PHE A 632 -4.32 -19.21 13.65
CA PHE A 632 -3.75 -19.56 12.35
C PHE A 632 -3.17 -20.98 12.34
N ASP A 633 -2.98 -21.55 11.12
CA ASP A 633 -2.30 -22.83 10.85
C ASP A 633 -2.98 -24.04 11.50
N LEU A 634 -4.29 -24.22 11.18
CA LEU A 634 -5.17 -25.22 11.74
C LEU A 634 -5.36 -26.45 10.82
N ASP A 635 -4.40 -26.73 9.95
CA ASP A 635 -4.43 -27.81 8.98
C ASP A 635 -4.61 -29.22 9.60
N TRP A 636 -4.26 -29.35 10.88
CA TRP A 636 -4.38 -30.59 11.64
C TRP A 636 -5.65 -30.66 12.51
N GLY A 637 -6.48 -29.62 12.47
CA GLY A 637 -7.80 -29.62 13.09
C GLY A 637 -8.82 -30.51 12.35
N PHE A 638 -9.95 -30.74 12.98
CA PHE A 638 -11.08 -31.49 12.45
C PHE A 638 -10.70 -32.88 11.89
N THR A 639 -9.82 -33.57 12.58
CA THR A 639 -9.39 -34.92 12.23
C THR A 639 -10.06 -35.97 13.15
N ILE A 640 -10.18 -37.22 12.68
CA ILE A 640 -10.78 -38.31 13.45
C ILE A 640 -10.14 -38.49 14.82
N ALA A 641 -8.85 -38.27 14.94
CA ALA A 641 -8.19 -38.34 16.24
C ALA A 641 -8.29 -36.97 16.94
N LYS A 642 -9.35 -36.79 17.64
CA LYS A 642 -9.68 -35.59 18.43
C LYS A 642 -8.68 -35.44 19.57
N THR A 643 -8.15 -34.23 19.78
CA THR A 643 -7.31 -33.92 20.93
C THR A 643 -8.22 -33.44 22.06
N PRO A 644 -8.32 -34.17 23.18
CA PRO A 644 -9.13 -33.75 24.33
C PRO A 644 -8.65 -32.41 24.89
N LEU A 645 -9.56 -31.59 25.41
CA LEU A 645 -9.27 -30.37 26.14
C LEU A 645 -8.23 -30.60 27.25
N VAL A 646 -8.36 -31.72 27.99
CA VAL A 646 -7.40 -32.19 28.98
C VAL A 646 -5.98 -32.37 28.41
N SER A 647 -5.88 -32.96 27.22
CA SER A 647 -4.57 -33.14 26.56
C SER A 647 -3.98 -31.85 26.09
N MET A 648 -4.79 -30.91 25.63
CA MET A 648 -4.35 -29.60 25.19
C MET A 648 -3.90 -28.74 26.36
N LEU A 649 -4.73 -28.57 27.39
CA LEU A 649 -4.43 -27.76 28.55
C LEU A 649 -3.48 -28.45 29.53
N GLY A 650 -3.43 -29.79 29.58
CA GLY A 650 -2.55 -30.58 30.45
C GLY A 650 -1.14 -30.80 29.89
N LYS A 651 -0.95 -30.94 28.60
CA LYS A 651 0.39 -30.95 27.94
C LYS A 651 1.06 -29.59 27.89
N VAL A 652 0.33 -28.60 28.24
CA VAL A 652 0.77 -27.24 28.50
C VAL A 652 1.85 -27.14 29.59
N SER A 653 2.09 -28.18 30.37
CA SER A 653 3.25 -28.30 31.27
C SER A 653 4.61 -28.43 30.52
N ASN A 654 4.63 -28.57 29.20
CA ASN A 654 5.86 -28.56 28.43
C ASN A 654 6.32 -27.13 28.23
N THR A 655 7.32 -26.73 28.99
CA THR A 655 7.88 -25.36 29.10
C THR A 655 8.47 -24.76 27.82
N SER A 656 8.40 -25.44 26.70
CA SER A 656 8.91 -24.97 25.40
C SER A 656 7.93 -24.08 24.63
N SER A 657 6.67 -23.96 25.05
CA SER A 657 5.68 -23.09 24.44
C SER A 657 5.37 -21.91 25.37
N LEU A 658 5.53 -20.70 24.83
CA LEU A 658 5.42 -19.43 25.56
C LEU A 658 4.09 -19.17 26.26
N ASN A 659 2.98 -19.71 25.72
CA ASN A 659 1.64 -19.37 26.21
C ASN A 659 1.13 -20.32 27.26
N ASN A 660 1.79 -21.45 27.42
CA ASN A 660 1.38 -22.49 28.35
C ASN A 660 1.52 -22.06 29.78
N VAL A 661 2.50 -21.21 30.07
CA VAL A 661 2.74 -20.71 31.43
C VAL A 661 1.58 -19.83 31.90
N ILE A 662 1.09 -18.93 31.05
CA ILE A 662 0.00 -18.01 31.39
C ILE A 662 -1.29 -18.80 31.67
N ILE A 663 -1.74 -19.62 30.70
CA ILE A 663 -2.99 -20.39 30.87
C ILE A 663 -2.92 -21.38 32.01
N THR A 664 -1.78 -22.04 32.26
CA THR A 664 -1.59 -22.98 33.33
C THR A 664 -1.65 -22.30 34.72
N GLY A 665 -1.09 -21.09 34.78
CA GLY A 665 -1.18 -20.24 35.96
C GLY A 665 -2.63 -19.80 36.24
N LEU A 666 -3.30 -19.30 35.24
CA LEU A 666 -4.69 -18.80 35.30
C LEU A 666 -5.67 -19.93 35.69
N LEU A 667 -5.49 -21.15 35.18
CA LEU A 667 -6.34 -22.31 35.53
C LEU A 667 -6.33 -22.68 37.00
N LYS A 668 -5.39 -22.18 37.81
CA LYS A 668 -5.39 -22.37 39.28
C LYS A 668 -6.40 -21.45 39.96
N ASN A 669 -6.76 -20.33 39.34
CA ASN A 669 -7.71 -19.34 39.88
C ASN A 669 -9.15 -19.80 39.67
N GLN A 670 -10.01 -19.67 40.68
CA GLN A 670 -11.41 -20.11 40.62
C GLN A 670 -12.24 -19.19 39.71
N ASP A 671 -12.01 -17.88 39.75
CA ASP A 671 -12.73 -16.91 38.92
C ASP A 671 -12.42 -17.13 37.46
N PHE A 672 -11.16 -17.43 37.13
CA PHE A 672 -10.77 -17.79 35.78
C PHE A 672 -11.47 -19.07 35.30
N ARG A 673 -11.53 -20.12 36.12
CA ARG A 673 -12.23 -21.35 35.75
C ARG A 673 -13.72 -21.12 35.51
N ALA A 674 -14.37 -20.30 36.35
CA ALA A 674 -15.77 -19.94 36.16
C ALA A 674 -16.00 -19.18 34.85
N GLN A 675 -15.14 -18.22 34.53
CA GLN A 675 -15.20 -17.50 33.26
C GLN A 675 -14.94 -18.41 32.05
N PHE A 676 -13.93 -19.28 32.13
CA PHE A 676 -13.62 -20.26 31.10
C PHE A 676 -14.84 -21.17 30.81
N LEU A 677 -15.46 -21.72 31.83
CA LEU A 677 -16.65 -22.59 31.70
C LEU A 677 -17.88 -21.84 31.17
N SER A 678 -18.10 -20.62 31.64
CA SER A 678 -19.19 -19.78 31.18
C SER A 678 -19.04 -19.44 29.71
N ARG A 679 -17.83 -19.02 29.25
CA ARG A 679 -17.56 -18.75 27.84
C ARG A 679 -17.63 -20.02 26.99
N MET A 680 -17.17 -21.15 27.55
CA MET A 680 -17.28 -22.43 26.87
C MET A 680 -18.75 -22.81 26.63
N ALA A 681 -19.64 -22.66 27.63
CA ALA A 681 -21.07 -22.89 27.49
C ALA A 681 -21.69 -21.96 26.43
N LEU A 682 -21.32 -20.67 26.46
CA LEU A 682 -21.73 -19.70 25.46
C LEU A 682 -21.34 -20.16 24.05
N HIS A 683 -20.07 -20.47 23.83
CA HIS A 683 -19.57 -20.79 22.48
C HIS A 683 -20.05 -22.15 21.98
N LEU A 684 -20.25 -23.14 22.85
CA LEU A 684 -20.82 -24.43 22.48
C LEU A 684 -22.30 -24.31 22.05
N SER A 685 -23.04 -23.34 22.62
CA SER A 685 -24.45 -23.08 22.26
C SER A 685 -24.63 -22.08 21.12
N THR A 686 -23.58 -21.39 20.70
CA THR A 686 -23.67 -20.34 19.65
C THR A 686 -22.65 -20.58 18.53
N THR A 687 -21.37 -20.28 18.75
CA THR A 687 -20.29 -20.39 17.77
C THR A 687 -20.18 -21.80 17.19
N PHE A 688 -20.23 -22.80 18.07
CA PHE A 688 -20.05 -24.22 17.77
C PHE A 688 -21.35 -25.02 17.84
N ASP A 689 -22.51 -24.34 17.79
CA ASP A 689 -23.77 -25.03 17.58
C ASP A 689 -23.67 -25.96 16.40
N THR A 690 -24.08 -27.22 16.58
CA THR A 690 -23.89 -28.28 15.59
C THR A 690 -24.46 -27.93 14.23
N GLN A 691 -25.67 -27.35 14.19
CA GLN A 691 -26.31 -26.99 12.93
C GLN A 691 -25.62 -25.80 12.28
N ARG A 692 -25.23 -24.79 13.04
CA ARG A 692 -24.46 -23.64 12.54
C ARG A 692 -23.13 -24.10 11.90
N VAL A 693 -22.42 -25.00 12.58
CA VAL A 693 -21.11 -25.50 12.07
C VAL A 693 -21.30 -26.30 10.78
N LEU A 694 -22.33 -27.17 10.72
CA LEU A 694 -22.64 -27.95 9.51
C LEU A 694 -23.09 -27.04 8.35
N SER A 695 -23.95 -26.05 8.62
CA SER A 695 -24.35 -25.07 7.60
C SER A 695 -23.16 -24.30 7.04
N ARG A 696 -22.24 -23.84 7.91
CA ARG A 696 -21.05 -23.13 7.46
C ARG A 696 -20.12 -24.01 6.63
N LEU A 697 -20.00 -25.30 6.99
CA LEU A 697 -19.26 -26.26 6.19
C LEU A 697 -19.88 -26.42 4.79
N ASP A 698 -21.21 -26.51 4.70
CA ASP A 698 -21.93 -26.63 3.44
C ASP A 698 -21.73 -25.39 2.55
N GLU A 699 -21.76 -24.19 3.12
CA GLU A 699 -21.48 -22.93 2.42
C GLU A 699 -20.07 -22.92 1.82
N MET A 700 -19.05 -23.26 2.62
CA MET A 700 -17.66 -23.29 2.16
C MET A 700 -17.40 -24.36 1.10
N VAL A 701 -18.07 -25.53 1.20
CA VAL A 701 -18.03 -26.55 0.17
C VAL A 701 -18.65 -26.02 -1.12
N ALA A 702 -19.82 -25.39 -1.04
CA ALA A 702 -20.52 -24.83 -2.20
C ALA A 702 -19.69 -23.73 -2.89
N GLU A 703 -19.01 -22.89 -2.10
CA GLU A 703 -18.17 -21.79 -2.60
C GLU A 703 -17.06 -22.26 -3.57
N VAL A 704 -16.46 -23.43 -3.31
CA VAL A 704 -15.35 -23.95 -4.12
C VAL A 704 -15.73 -25.11 -5.03
N ALA A 705 -16.96 -25.65 -4.90
CA ALA A 705 -17.36 -26.92 -5.54
C ALA A 705 -17.26 -26.90 -7.06
N HIS A 706 -17.62 -25.78 -7.69
CA HIS A 706 -17.58 -25.64 -9.15
C HIS A 706 -16.14 -25.75 -9.70
N ASP A 707 -15.21 -25.07 -9.04
CA ASP A 707 -13.82 -24.98 -9.50
C ASP A 707 -12.91 -26.09 -8.95
N MET A 708 -13.37 -26.82 -7.93
CA MET A 708 -12.59 -27.90 -7.32
C MET A 708 -12.14 -29.00 -8.30
N PRO A 709 -12.96 -29.47 -9.28
CA PRO A 709 -12.50 -30.45 -10.27
C PRO A 709 -11.27 -29.98 -11.04
N TYR A 710 -11.20 -28.70 -11.43
CA TYR A 710 -10.03 -28.15 -12.13
C TYR A 710 -8.79 -28.09 -11.22
N ASN A 711 -8.98 -27.77 -9.92
CA ASN A 711 -7.90 -27.78 -8.94
C ASN A 711 -7.34 -29.21 -8.75
N GLN A 712 -8.21 -30.19 -8.65
CA GLN A 712 -7.82 -31.59 -8.47
C GLN A 712 -7.09 -32.14 -9.70
N ASP A 713 -7.59 -31.86 -10.90
CA ASP A 713 -6.94 -32.24 -12.16
C ASP A 713 -5.54 -31.63 -12.28
N ARG A 714 -5.42 -30.32 -11.97
CA ARG A 714 -4.14 -29.59 -12.05
C ARG A 714 -3.03 -30.22 -11.20
N TRP A 715 -3.38 -30.79 -10.06
CA TRP A 715 -2.42 -31.33 -9.09
C TRP A 715 -2.42 -32.85 -9.00
N GLY A 716 -3.23 -33.52 -9.79
CA GLY A 716 -3.37 -34.98 -9.77
C GLY A 716 -4.01 -35.50 -8.48
N TYR A 717 -4.92 -34.71 -7.87
CA TYR A 717 -5.67 -35.12 -6.70
C TYR A 717 -7.03 -35.69 -7.08
N SER A 718 -7.65 -36.51 -6.19
CA SER A 718 -8.94 -37.17 -6.46
C SER A 718 -10.11 -36.33 -5.90
N MET A 719 -11.17 -36.17 -6.71
CA MET A 719 -12.45 -35.62 -6.27
C MET A 719 -13.13 -36.50 -5.22
N GLU A 720 -13.06 -37.85 -5.38
CA GLU A 720 -13.60 -38.79 -4.39
C GLU A 720 -12.95 -38.59 -3.02
N LYS A 721 -11.61 -38.48 -2.98
CA LYS A 721 -10.88 -38.19 -1.74
C LYS A 721 -11.26 -36.84 -1.12
N TRP A 722 -11.45 -35.81 -1.93
CA TRP A 722 -11.91 -34.53 -1.43
C TRP A 722 -13.28 -34.67 -0.76
N GLN A 723 -14.24 -35.38 -1.40
CA GLN A 723 -15.56 -35.63 -0.82
C GLN A 723 -15.48 -36.49 0.46
N GLU A 724 -14.62 -37.49 0.48
CA GLU A 724 -14.35 -38.28 1.70
C GLU A 724 -13.86 -37.42 2.84
N TYR A 725 -12.91 -36.48 2.59
CA TYR A 725 -12.41 -35.60 3.62
C TYR A 725 -13.43 -34.55 4.04
N VAL A 726 -14.30 -34.08 3.15
CA VAL A 726 -15.44 -33.23 3.52
C VAL A 726 -16.41 -34.01 4.41
N GLN A 727 -16.68 -35.29 4.09
CA GLN A 727 -17.52 -36.13 4.98
C GLN A 727 -16.87 -36.35 6.34
N LEU A 728 -15.56 -36.57 6.42
CA LEU A 728 -14.85 -36.64 7.69
C LEU A 728 -14.98 -35.37 8.55
N LEU A 729 -15.09 -34.18 7.93
CA LEU A 729 -15.38 -32.95 8.68
C LEU A 729 -16.80 -32.97 9.27
N ARG A 730 -17.79 -33.47 8.51
CA ARG A 730 -19.18 -33.66 9.02
C ARG A 730 -19.20 -34.62 10.19
N ASP A 731 -18.58 -35.80 10.01
CA ASP A 731 -18.49 -36.85 11.03
C ASP A 731 -17.77 -36.37 12.29
N PHE A 732 -16.79 -35.45 12.14
CA PHE A 732 -16.13 -34.82 13.28
C PHE A 732 -17.09 -33.94 14.08
N VAL A 733 -18.00 -33.25 13.42
CA VAL A 733 -18.99 -32.38 14.08
C VAL A 733 -20.10 -33.20 14.70
N GLN A 734 -20.58 -34.20 13.98
CA GLN A 734 -21.62 -35.12 14.41
C GLN A 734 -21.48 -36.48 13.70
N ASP A 735 -21.45 -37.55 14.47
CA ASP A 735 -21.44 -38.94 13.99
C ASP A 735 -22.46 -39.79 14.76
N ASP A 736 -22.45 -41.10 14.54
CA ASP A 736 -23.33 -42.05 15.23
C ASP A 736 -23.09 -42.13 16.75
N GLN A 737 -21.96 -41.63 17.24
CA GLN A 737 -21.57 -41.65 18.65
C GLN A 737 -22.02 -40.36 19.40
N GLY A 738 -22.46 -39.34 18.65
CA GLY A 738 -22.92 -38.08 19.20
C GLY A 738 -22.34 -36.84 18.53
N THR A 739 -22.36 -35.72 19.21
CA THR A 739 -21.85 -34.44 18.72
C THR A 739 -20.53 -34.05 19.34
N ARG A 740 -19.71 -33.25 18.60
CA ARG A 740 -18.47 -32.67 19.13
C ARG A 740 -18.74 -31.79 20.36
N VAL A 741 -19.88 -31.15 20.41
CA VAL A 741 -20.34 -30.36 21.58
C VAL A 741 -20.39 -31.22 22.85
N MET A 742 -21.00 -32.44 22.76
CA MET A 742 -21.05 -33.38 23.88
C MET A 742 -19.67 -33.82 24.34
N GLU A 743 -18.79 -34.17 23.42
CA GLU A 743 -17.41 -34.55 23.74
C GLU A 743 -16.66 -33.44 24.51
N MET A 744 -16.83 -32.17 24.04
CA MET A 744 -16.23 -31.02 24.70
C MET A 744 -16.76 -30.83 26.13
N MET A 745 -18.05 -31.00 26.37
CA MET A 745 -18.64 -30.93 27.71
C MET A 745 -18.12 -32.07 28.61
N GLN A 746 -18.00 -33.29 28.09
CA GLN A 746 -17.42 -34.42 28.82
C GLN A 746 -15.93 -34.19 29.15
N ASP A 747 -15.18 -33.54 28.24
CA ASP A 747 -13.80 -33.17 28.51
C ASP A 747 -13.70 -32.12 29.60
N ALA A 748 -14.60 -31.12 29.62
CA ALA A 748 -14.67 -30.11 30.66
C ALA A 748 -15.03 -30.75 32.03
N GLN A 749 -15.98 -31.71 32.05
CA GLN A 749 -16.31 -32.46 33.25
C GLN A 749 -15.09 -33.16 33.85
N ARG A 750 -14.31 -33.86 32.99
CA ARG A 750 -13.10 -34.55 33.41
C ARG A 750 -11.99 -33.57 33.88
N LEU A 751 -11.74 -32.52 33.13
CA LEU A 751 -10.68 -31.54 33.39
C LEU A 751 -10.89 -30.82 34.74
N PHE A 752 -12.13 -30.38 34.97
CA PHE A 752 -12.47 -29.58 36.16
C PHE A 752 -13.08 -30.40 37.29
N SER A 753 -13.22 -31.74 37.12
CA SER A 753 -13.80 -32.67 38.08
C SER A 753 -15.21 -32.25 38.53
N LEU A 754 -16.06 -31.85 37.56
CA LEU A 754 -17.39 -31.35 37.83
C LEU A 754 -18.39 -32.47 38.08
N SER A 755 -19.27 -32.28 39.08
CA SER A 755 -20.43 -33.12 39.31
C SER A 755 -21.49 -32.93 38.20
N ASN A 756 -22.45 -33.84 38.08
CA ASN A 756 -23.55 -33.72 37.14
C ASN A 756 -24.43 -32.51 37.41
N ASP A 757 -24.62 -32.11 38.65
CA ASP A 757 -25.40 -30.94 39.02
C ASP A 757 -24.70 -29.64 38.59
N GLU A 758 -23.36 -29.57 38.75
CA GLU A 758 -22.56 -28.45 38.27
C GLU A 758 -22.58 -28.41 36.75
N MET A 759 -22.46 -29.56 36.04
CA MET A 759 -22.59 -29.62 34.58
C MET A 759 -23.95 -29.12 34.10
N THR A 760 -25.04 -29.51 34.78
CA THR A 760 -26.37 -29.01 34.47
C THR A 760 -26.51 -27.52 34.72
N ALA A 761 -25.92 -27.01 35.79
CA ALA A 761 -25.93 -25.60 36.13
C ALA A 761 -25.15 -24.76 35.09
N ILE A 762 -24.05 -25.28 34.53
CA ILE A 762 -23.19 -24.57 33.56
C ILE A 762 -23.73 -24.69 32.11
N PHE A 763 -24.07 -25.90 31.68
CA PHE A 763 -24.40 -26.21 30.28
C PHE A 763 -25.90 -26.38 30.02
N GLY A 764 -26.73 -26.40 31.05
CA GLY A 764 -28.19 -26.46 30.94
C GLY A 764 -28.70 -27.65 30.14
N GLU A 765 -29.62 -27.35 29.24
CA GLU A 765 -30.27 -28.35 28.35
C GLU A 765 -29.30 -29.05 27.42
N MET A 766 -28.20 -28.41 26.99
CA MET A 766 -27.20 -29.07 26.15
C MET A 766 -26.63 -30.32 26.81
N TRP A 767 -26.42 -30.26 28.16
CA TRP A 767 -25.91 -31.39 28.91
C TRP A 767 -26.98 -32.45 29.18
N THR A 768 -28.21 -32.03 29.51
CA THR A 768 -29.30 -32.97 29.87
C THR A 768 -29.90 -33.67 28.66
N ASN A 769 -30.03 -33.02 27.52
CA ASN A 769 -30.61 -33.56 26.29
C ASN A 769 -29.62 -34.37 25.45
N GLY A 770 -28.32 -34.22 25.66
CA GLY A 770 -27.26 -34.95 24.95
C GLY A 770 -26.87 -36.28 25.64
N ARG A 771 -27.49 -36.63 26.73
CA ARG A 771 -27.31 -37.92 27.42
C ARG A 771 -28.39 -38.90 26.95
#